data_c07087e220dd941a626bbaa5ba92221b
#
_entry.id   c07087e220dd941a626bbaa5ba92221b
#
_cell.length_a   1.000
_cell.length_b   1.000
_cell.length_c   1.000
_cell.angle_alpha   90.00
_cell.angle_beta   90.00
_cell.angle_gamma   90.00
#
_symmetry.space_group_name_H-M   'P 1'
#
loop_
_entity.id
_entity.type
_entity.pdbx_description
1 polymer ?
#
loop_
_entity_poly.entity_id
_entity_poly.type
_entity_poly.pdbx_seq_one_letter_code
_entity_poly.pdbx_strand_id
1 'polypeptide(L)'
;MGICVICGEIKNIIIMKENNIKKVLLLGSGALKIGEAGEFDYSGSQALKALKEEGIETILINPNIATVQTSEGVADQIYFLPVTPYFVEKVIRKERPEGIMLAFGGQTALNCGVALYREGILEKYNVKVLGTPVQAIIDTEDRELFVDKLNEIDVKTIKSEAVENAEDARRAARELGYPVIVRAAYALGGLGSGFCDNEEELDLLVEKAFSFSPQVLVEKSLRGWKEVEYEVVRDRFDNCITVCNMENFDPLGIHTGESIVIAPSQTLTNKEYHKLRELAIRIIRHIGIVGECNVQYAFDPESEDYRVIEVNARLSRSSALASKATGYPLAFVAAKLGLGYGLFDLKNSVTKTTSAFFEPALDYVVCKIPRWDLGKFHGVDKELGSSMKSVGEVMAIGRTFEEAIQKGLRMIGQGMHGFVENKELVIPDIDKALHEPTDKRIFVISKAFRAGYTIDQVHELTKIDKWFLQKLMNIMNTSEELHQWGNNHKQIADLPADLLKQAKRQGFSDFQIARAIGYEGDMEDGSLYVRNYRKSLGIVPVVKQIDTLAAEYPAQTNYLYLTYSGTANDVTYLGDHRSIVVLGSGAYRIGSSVEFDWCGVQALNTIRKEGWRSVMINYNPETVSTDYDMCDRLYFDELTFERVMDVLELENPHGVIVSTGGQIPNNLALRLDAQNIHILGTSAQSIDNAEDRDKFSAMLDRIGVDQPEWRALTSLEDINSFVDKVGFPVLVRPSYVLSGAAMNVCSNQEELERFLQLAANVSKKHPVVVSQFIEHAKEVEMDAVAQNGEIIAYAISEHIEFAGVHSGDATIQFPPQKLYVETVRRIKRISREIAKALNISGPFNIQYLAKDNDIKVIECNLRASRSFPFVSKVLKINFIELATKVMLGLPVEKPEKNLFELDYVGIKASQFSFNRLQKADPVLGVDMASTGEVGCI
;
A
#
# COMPACT_ATOMS: atom_id res chain seq x y z
N MET A 1 -47.57 -25.79 -29.10
CA MET A 1 -47.77 -24.32 -29.16
C MET A 1 -48.30 -23.84 -27.83
N GLY A 2 -47.48 -23.66 -26.84
CA GLY A 2 -47.91 -23.27 -25.50
C GLY A 2 -46.80 -22.83 -24.52
N ILE A 3 -45.55 -22.71 -24.98
CA ILE A 3 -44.42 -22.37 -24.12
C ILE A 3 -43.80 -21.00 -24.45
N CYS A 4 -44.29 -20.30 -25.46
CA CYS A 4 -43.70 -19.05 -25.95
C CYS A 4 -44.38 -17.76 -25.46
N VAL A 5 -45.46 -17.84 -24.66
CA VAL A 5 -46.16 -16.63 -24.19
C VAL A 5 -45.69 -16.17 -22.78
N ILE A 6 -45.13 -17.08 -21.98
CA ILE A 6 -44.63 -16.72 -20.63
C ILE A 6 -43.28 -16.02 -20.66
N CYS A 7 -42.46 -16.19 -21.71
CA CYS A 7 -41.17 -15.47 -21.87
C CYS A 7 -41.31 -14.02 -22.35
N GLY A 8 -42.47 -13.60 -22.82
CA GLY A 8 -42.72 -12.24 -23.33
C GLY A 8 -43.16 -11.24 -22.27
N GLU A 9 -43.79 -11.72 -21.18
CA GLU A 9 -44.29 -10.83 -20.11
C GLU A 9 -43.30 -10.60 -18.96
N ILE A 10 -42.23 -11.39 -18.87
CA ILE A 10 -41.17 -11.20 -17.86
C ILE A 10 -40.22 -10.08 -18.23
N LYS A 11 -40.25 -9.55 -19.44
CA LYS A 11 -39.40 -8.41 -19.87
C LYS A 11 -39.85 -7.04 -19.39
N ASN A 12 -40.96 -6.93 -18.64
CA ASN A 12 -41.44 -5.69 -18.05
C ASN A 12 -41.59 -5.75 -16.54
N ILE A 13 -40.82 -6.56 -15.81
CA ILE A 13 -40.51 -6.23 -14.44
C ILE A 13 -39.58 -5.05 -14.52
N ILE A 14 -40.19 -3.87 -14.46
CA ILE A 14 -39.52 -2.57 -14.36
C ILE A 14 -38.56 -2.72 -13.18
N ILE A 15 -37.25 -2.83 -13.49
CA ILE A 15 -36.19 -2.56 -12.53
C ILE A 15 -36.57 -1.20 -11.95
N MET A 16 -37.10 -1.17 -10.72
CA MET A 16 -37.27 0.07 -9.99
C MET A 16 -35.86 0.55 -9.60
N LYS A 17 -35.08 1.01 -10.60
CA LYS A 17 -34.02 1.99 -10.37
C LYS A 17 -34.65 3.04 -9.46
N GLU A 18 -33.90 3.59 -8.53
CA GLU A 18 -34.30 4.86 -7.94
C GLU A 18 -34.24 5.92 -9.06
N ASN A 19 -35.21 5.88 -9.96
CA ASN A 19 -35.24 6.50 -11.29
C ASN A 19 -35.18 8.04 -11.27
N ASN A 20 -35.03 8.66 -10.10
CA ASN A 20 -34.99 10.11 -9.94
C ASN A 20 -33.64 10.65 -9.46
N ILE A 21 -32.61 9.82 -9.25
CA ILE A 21 -31.31 10.29 -8.79
C ILE A 21 -30.44 10.64 -9.98
N LYS A 22 -30.14 11.92 -10.14
CA LYS A 22 -29.30 12.46 -11.21
C LYS A 22 -27.96 12.98 -10.72
N LYS A 23 -27.86 13.30 -9.43
CA LYS A 23 -26.68 13.92 -8.84
C LYS A 23 -26.39 13.30 -7.48
N VAL A 24 -25.18 12.77 -7.30
CA VAL A 24 -24.74 12.05 -6.09
C VAL A 24 -23.48 12.68 -5.53
N LEU A 25 -23.45 12.85 -4.21
CA LEU A 25 -22.28 13.24 -3.44
C LEU A 25 -21.58 12.00 -2.88
N LEU A 26 -20.29 11.91 -3.14
CA LEU A 26 -19.38 10.92 -2.56
C LEU A 26 -18.46 11.61 -1.55
N LEU A 27 -18.33 11.01 -0.36
CA LEU A 27 -17.38 11.46 0.65
C LEU A 27 -16.10 10.62 0.57
N GLY A 28 -14.97 11.28 0.41
CA GLY A 28 -13.64 10.64 0.42
C GLY A 28 -13.11 10.43 1.85
N SER A 29 -11.97 9.76 1.96
CA SER A 29 -11.33 9.43 3.25
C SER A 29 -10.48 10.54 3.85
N GLY A 30 -10.11 11.54 3.06
CA GLY A 30 -9.15 12.56 3.47
C GLY A 30 -7.69 12.15 3.25
N ALA A 31 -6.79 12.70 4.05
CA ALA A 31 -5.37 12.36 3.99
C ALA A 31 -5.14 10.91 4.42
N LEU A 32 -4.16 10.26 3.77
CA LEU A 32 -3.73 8.95 4.20
C LEU A 32 -3.09 9.00 5.58
N LYS A 33 -3.48 8.09 6.43
CA LYS A 33 -2.95 7.94 7.79
C LYS A 33 -2.88 6.46 8.15
N ILE A 34 -2.09 6.13 9.13
CA ILE A 34 -2.07 4.76 9.67
C ILE A 34 -3.49 4.39 10.09
N GLY A 35 -4.00 3.27 9.56
CA GLY A 35 -5.36 2.77 9.78
C GLY A 35 -6.40 3.16 8.73
N GLU A 36 -6.14 4.17 7.90
CA GLU A 36 -6.94 4.55 6.74
C GLU A 36 -5.98 4.95 5.63
N ALA A 37 -5.65 4.04 4.73
CA ALA A 37 -4.62 4.23 3.71
C ALA A 37 -5.19 4.29 2.27
N GLY A 38 -4.51 3.70 1.31
CA GLY A 38 -4.82 3.81 -0.11
C GLY A 38 -6.07 3.06 -0.57
N GLU A 39 -6.58 2.12 0.24
CA GLU A 39 -7.76 1.32 -0.07
C GLU A 39 -9.01 2.14 -0.41
N PHE A 40 -9.09 3.36 0.12
CA PHE A 40 -10.22 4.27 -0.16
C PHE A 40 -10.03 5.08 -1.43
N ASP A 41 -8.84 5.19 -1.99
CA ASP A 41 -8.66 5.69 -3.37
C ASP A 41 -9.24 4.68 -4.35
N TYR A 42 -8.95 3.39 -4.18
CA TYR A 42 -9.55 2.31 -4.95
C TYR A 42 -11.09 2.34 -4.85
N SER A 43 -11.66 2.26 -3.64
CA SER A 43 -13.10 2.15 -3.47
C SER A 43 -13.86 3.39 -3.96
N GLY A 44 -13.36 4.59 -3.69
CA GLY A 44 -13.95 5.83 -4.17
C GLY A 44 -13.89 5.97 -5.70
N SER A 45 -12.77 5.60 -6.32
CA SER A 45 -12.61 5.61 -7.78
C SER A 45 -13.60 4.66 -8.47
N GLN A 46 -13.78 3.45 -7.93
CA GLN A 46 -14.74 2.47 -8.45
C GLN A 46 -16.20 2.93 -8.26
N ALA A 47 -16.52 3.57 -7.13
CA ALA A 47 -17.85 4.13 -6.91
C ALA A 47 -18.16 5.25 -7.91
N LEU A 48 -17.24 6.19 -8.12
CA LEU A 48 -17.41 7.26 -9.11
C LEU A 48 -17.61 6.72 -10.52
N LYS A 49 -16.83 5.69 -10.89
CA LYS A 49 -17.00 5.00 -12.16
C LYS A 49 -18.39 4.38 -12.29
N ALA A 50 -18.86 3.65 -11.27
CA ALA A 50 -20.17 3.01 -11.27
C ALA A 50 -21.31 4.02 -11.43
N LEU A 51 -21.21 5.19 -10.78
CA LEU A 51 -22.15 6.30 -10.91
C LEU A 51 -22.15 6.90 -12.31
N LYS A 52 -20.96 7.17 -12.87
CA LYS A 52 -20.83 7.75 -14.20
C LYS A 52 -21.35 6.84 -15.31
N GLU A 53 -21.18 5.53 -15.21
CA GLU A 53 -21.77 4.56 -16.15
C GLU A 53 -23.31 4.62 -16.20
N GLU A 54 -23.94 5.08 -15.10
CA GLU A 54 -25.38 5.30 -15.01
C GLU A 54 -25.82 6.70 -15.48
N GLY A 55 -24.89 7.53 -15.93
CA GLY A 55 -25.16 8.91 -16.34
C GLY A 55 -25.46 9.85 -15.16
N ILE A 56 -25.00 9.52 -13.97
CA ILE A 56 -25.20 10.30 -12.74
C ILE A 56 -24.10 11.35 -12.63
N GLU A 57 -24.47 12.60 -12.40
CA GLU A 57 -23.52 13.68 -12.09
C GLU A 57 -22.91 13.44 -10.71
N THR A 58 -21.58 13.45 -10.66
CA THR A 58 -20.82 13.06 -9.47
C THR A 58 -20.14 14.26 -8.81
N ILE A 59 -20.33 14.37 -7.48
CA ILE A 59 -19.65 15.36 -6.64
C ILE A 59 -18.76 14.60 -5.67
N LEU A 60 -17.51 14.98 -5.57
CA LEU A 60 -16.55 14.41 -4.62
C LEU A 60 -16.06 15.49 -3.64
N ILE A 61 -16.09 15.19 -2.36
CA ILE A 61 -15.36 15.95 -1.33
C ILE A 61 -14.20 15.10 -0.84
N ASN A 62 -12.99 15.49 -1.15
CA ASN A 62 -11.78 14.84 -0.66
C ASN A 62 -10.60 15.81 -0.70
N PRO A 63 -9.97 16.15 0.45
CA PRO A 63 -8.81 17.04 0.48
C PRO A 63 -7.51 16.38 -0.01
N ASN A 64 -7.51 15.08 -0.27
CA ASN A 64 -6.31 14.37 -0.71
C ASN A 64 -5.98 14.70 -2.17
N ILE A 65 -4.92 15.49 -2.37
CA ILE A 65 -4.48 15.97 -3.68
C ILE A 65 -3.74 14.89 -4.48
N ALA A 66 -3.23 13.85 -3.84
CA ALA A 66 -2.40 12.83 -4.48
C ALA A 66 -3.20 11.68 -5.09
N THR A 67 -4.49 11.53 -4.77
CA THR A 67 -5.33 10.39 -5.16
C THR A 67 -5.78 10.43 -6.63
N VAL A 68 -6.08 9.26 -7.17
CA VAL A 68 -6.67 9.11 -8.52
C VAL A 68 -8.08 9.69 -8.55
N GLN A 69 -8.90 9.46 -7.53
CA GLN A 69 -10.28 9.91 -7.49
C GLN A 69 -10.44 11.44 -7.57
N THR A 70 -9.43 12.21 -7.12
CA THR A 70 -9.42 13.67 -7.23
C THR A 70 -8.82 14.19 -8.53
N SER A 71 -8.65 13.34 -9.54
CA SER A 71 -8.19 13.72 -10.88
C SER A 71 -9.35 14.30 -11.71
N GLU A 72 -9.00 15.23 -12.58
CA GLU A 72 -9.94 15.78 -13.54
C GLU A 72 -10.60 14.67 -14.38
N GLY A 73 -11.91 14.72 -14.52
CA GLY A 73 -12.68 13.74 -15.29
C GLY A 73 -13.04 12.46 -14.52
N VAL A 74 -12.53 12.21 -13.32
CA VAL A 74 -12.96 11.08 -12.47
C VAL A 74 -14.31 11.42 -11.81
N ALA A 75 -14.42 12.56 -11.14
CA ALA A 75 -15.71 13.13 -10.74
C ALA A 75 -16.02 14.37 -11.56
N ASP A 76 -17.31 14.75 -11.70
CA ASP A 76 -17.71 15.93 -12.45
C ASP A 76 -17.41 17.22 -11.67
N GLN A 77 -17.55 17.19 -10.33
CA GLN A 77 -17.16 18.26 -9.44
C GLN A 77 -16.29 17.72 -8.29
N ILE A 78 -15.14 18.36 -8.06
CA ILE A 78 -14.20 17.97 -7.00
C ILE A 78 -14.01 19.15 -6.04
N TYR A 79 -14.21 18.87 -4.75
CA TYR A 79 -13.99 19.83 -3.66
C TYR A 79 -12.83 19.36 -2.78
N PHE A 80 -11.74 20.09 -2.79
CA PHE A 80 -10.61 19.89 -1.86
C PHE A 80 -10.92 20.53 -0.50
N LEU A 81 -11.85 19.93 0.22
CA LEU A 81 -12.34 20.40 1.52
C LEU A 81 -12.28 19.27 2.56
N PRO A 82 -12.13 19.61 3.85
CA PRO A 82 -12.25 18.62 4.92
C PRO A 82 -13.59 17.90 4.90
N VAL A 83 -13.57 16.59 5.12
CA VAL A 83 -14.79 15.76 5.22
C VAL A 83 -15.37 15.92 6.63
N THR A 84 -16.05 17.04 6.86
CA THR A 84 -16.72 17.36 8.12
C THR A 84 -18.14 17.88 7.86
N PRO A 85 -19.11 17.74 8.80
CA PRO A 85 -20.50 18.17 8.59
C PRO A 85 -20.61 19.61 8.10
N TYR A 86 -19.80 20.51 8.66
CA TYR A 86 -19.80 21.93 8.29
C TYR A 86 -19.50 22.18 6.80
N PHE A 87 -18.44 21.58 6.26
CA PHE A 87 -18.08 21.76 4.86
C PHE A 87 -19.00 20.98 3.93
N VAL A 88 -19.39 19.76 4.34
CA VAL A 88 -20.29 18.92 3.57
C VAL A 88 -21.67 19.58 3.43
N GLU A 89 -22.23 20.19 4.49
CA GLU A 89 -23.49 20.96 4.39
C GLU A 89 -23.37 22.12 3.39
N LYS A 90 -22.24 22.84 3.38
CA LYS A 90 -22.03 23.93 2.41
C LYS A 90 -22.07 23.43 0.97
N VAL A 91 -21.43 22.27 0.70
CA VAL A 91 -21.45 21.66 -0.63
C VAL A 91 -22.85 21.16 -0.99
N ILE A 92 -23.55 20.47 -0.07
CA ILE A 92 -24.94 20.03 -0.24
C ILE A 92 -25.85 21.23 -0.59
N ARG A 93 -25.70 22.34 0.14
CA ARG A 93 -26.48 23.56 -0.11
C ARG A 93 -26.24 24.16 -1.51
N LYS A 94 -24.97 24.11 -1.97
CA LYS A 94 -24.56 24.64 -3.28
C LYS A 94 -24.96 23.71 -4.43
N GLU A 95 -24.64 22.44 -4.31
CA GLU A 95 -24.75 21.46 -5.39
C GLU A 95 -26.11 20.76 -5.46
N ARG A 96 -26.84 20.71 -4.34
CA ARG A 96 -28.16 20.06 -4.25
C ARG A 96 -28.17 18.61 -4.76
N PRO A 97 -27.28 17.73 -4.27
CA PRO A 97 -27.34 16.33 -4.63
C PRO A 97 -28.63 15.68 -4.14
N GLU A 98 -29.14 14.72 -4.89
CA GLU A 98 -30.31 13.91 -4.50
C GLU A 98 -29.92 12.73 -3.64
N GLY A 99 -28.65 12.27 -3.76
CA GLY A 99 -28.12 11.16 -2.99
C GLY A 99 -26.72 11.42 -2.42
N ILE A 100 -26.38 10.66 -1.39
CA ILE A 100 -25.05 10.63 -0.77
C ILE A 100 -24.63 9.18 -0.52
N MET A 101 -23.37 8.86 -0.80
CA MET A 101 -22.76 7.57 -0.49
C MET A 101 -21.73 7.72 0.63
N LEU A 102 -21.84 6.91 1.68
CA LEU A 102 -21.05 7.00 2.91
C LEU A 102 -19.99 5.89 3.05
N ALA A 103 -20.19 4.73 2.40
CA ALA A 103 -19.42 3.52 2.66
C ALA A 103 -18.04 3.46 1.97
N PHE A 104 -17.66 4.46 1.16
CA PHE A 104 -16.50 4.43 0.29
C PHE A 104 -15.30 5.27 0.75
N GLY A 105 -15.46 6.05 1.80
CA GLY A 105 -14.43 6.96 2.33
C GLY A 105 -13.97 6.62 3.76
N GLY A 106 -14.05 5.36 4.14
CA GLY A 106 -13.62 4.88 5.44
C GLY A 106 -14.43 5.42 6.61
N GLN A 107 -13.85 5.32 7.81
CA GLN A 107 -14.50 5.78 9.04
C GLN A 107 -14.77 7.28 9.04
N THR A 108 -13.89 8.05 8.41
CA THR A 108 -14.06 9.51 8.28
C THR A 108 -15.39 9.87 7.58
N ALA A 109 -15.68 9.20 6.46
CA ALA A 109 -16.92 9.42 5.72
C ALA A 109 -18.15 8.92 6.48
N LEU A 110 -18.08 7.74 7.11
CA LEU A 110 -19.17 7.21 7.92
C LEU A 110 -19.54 8.13 9.07
N ASN A 111 -18.56 8.54 9.86
CA ASN A 111 -18.78 9.44 11.01
C ASN A 111 -19.40 10.78 10.59
N CYS A 112 -18.91 11.33 9.47
CA CYS A 112 -19.49 12.55 8.90
C CYS A 112 -20.95 12.32 8.48
N GLY A 113 -21.25 11.20 7.81
CA GLY A 113 -22.61 10.86 7.38
C GLY A 113 -23.59 10.67 8.54
N VAL A 114 -23.18 9.97 9.60
CA VAL A 114 -23.97 9.80 10.82
C VAL A 114 -24.23 11.13 11.50
N ALA A 115 -23.22 12.02 11.56
CA ALA A 115 -23.39 13.37 12.13
C ALA A 115 -24.40 14.21 11.31
N LEU A 116 -24.28 14.22 9.97
CA LEU A 116 -25.22 14.91 9.08
C LEU A 116 -26.67 14.41 9.25
N TYR A 117 -26.85 13.11 9.47
CA TYR A 117 -28.15 12.51 9.74
C TYR A 117 -28.72 12.95 11.09
N ARG A 118 -27.91 12.85 12.17
CA ARG A 118 -28.32 13.24 13.54
C ARG A 118 -28.65 14.73 13.64
N GLU A 119 -27.94 15.57 12.89
CA GLU A 119 -28.19 17.03 12.85
C GLU A 119 -29.38 17.41 11.93
N GLY A 120 -30.03 16.43 11.28
CA GLY A 120 -31.16 16.65 10.38
C GLY A 120 -30.79 17.33 9.06
N ILE A 121 -29.51 17.41 8.70
CA ILE A 121 -29.05 18.10 7.49
C ILE A 121 -29.49 17.36 6.24
N LEU A 122 -29.42 16.03 6.24
CA LEU A 122 -29.85 15.22 5.10
C LEU A 122 -31.35 15.38 4.82
N GLU A 123 -32.18 15.37 5.84
CA GLU A 123 -33.62 15.62 5.75
C GLU A 123 -33.94 17.05 5.27
N LYS A 124 -33.29 18.05 5.85
CA LYS A 124 -33.42 19.47 5.51
C LYS A 124 -33.23 19.75 4.03
N TYR A 125 -32.30 19.06 3.38
CA TYR A 125 -31.99 19.25 1.97
C TYR A 125 -32.54 18.11 1.06
N ASN A 126 -33.31 17.17 1.61
CA ASN A 126 -33.88 16.01 0.92
C ASN A 126 -32.81 15.16 0.20
N VAL A 127 -31.70 14.87 0.90
CA VAL A 127 -30.62 14.04 0.41
C VAL A 127 -30.81 12.60 0.92
N LYS A 128 -30.90 11.63 0.01
CA LYS A 128 -31.04 10.21 0.34
C LYS A 128 -29.69 9.58 0.58
N VAL A 129 -29.57 8.77 1.62
CA VAL A 129 -28.42 7.88 1.79
C VAL A 129 -28.59 6.68 0.88
N LEU A 130 -27.59 6.42 0.04
CA LEU A 130 -27.57 5.34 -0.95
C LEU A 130 -26.70 4.18 -0.44
N GLY A 131 -27.28 2.98 -0.42
CA GLY A 131 -26.65 1.80 0.14
C GLY A 131 -27.16 1.49 1.55
N THR A 132 -26.24 1.18 2.46
CA THR A 132 -26.59 0.80 3.84
C THR A 132 -27.31 1.93 4.56
N PRO A 133 -28.50 1.67 5.18
CA PRO A 133 -29.23 2.65 5.96
C PRO A 133 -28.39 3.17 7.13
N VAL A 134 -28.52 4.46 7.48
CA VAL A 134 -27.73 5.07 8.57
C VAL A 134 -27.98 4.37 9.91
N GLN A 135 -29.22 3.89 10.16
CA GLN A 135 -29.49 3.14 11.38
C GLN A 135 -28.69 1.83 11.45
N ALA A 136 -28.55 1.10 10.35
CA ALA A 136 -27.71 -0.09 10.30
C ALA A 136 -26.23 0.23 10.55
N ILE A 137 -25.75 1.38 10.08
CA ILE A 137 -24.40 1.88 10.40
C ILE A 137 -24.27 2.15 11.90
N ILE A 138 -25.24 2.83 12.51
CA ILE A 138 -25.24 3.13 13.94
C ILE A 138 -25.28 1.83 14.75
N ASP A 139 -26.12 0.88 14.37
CA ASP A 139 -26.27 -0.42 15.05
C ASP A 139 -24.97 -1.26 15.00
N THR A 140 -24.12 -1.06 14.00
CA THR A 140 -22.81 -1.75 13.90
C THR A 140 -21.67 -1.01 14.60
N GLU A 141 -21.74 0.31 14.66
CA GLU A 141 -20.66 1.15 15.22
C GLU A 141 -20.81 1.33 16.74
N ASP A 142 -22.04 1.32 17.24
CA ASP A 142 -22.32 1.39 18.67
C ASP A 142 -22.27 0.00 19.29
N ARG A 143 -21.37 -0.20 20.24
CA ARG A 143 -21.08 -1.53 20.80
C ARG A 143 -22.28 -2.14 21.53
N GLU A 144 -23.06 -1.34 22.24
CA GLU A 144 -24.22 -1.82 23.00
C GLU A 144 -25.34 -2.23 22.02
N LEU A 145 -25.66 -1.37 21.06
CA LEU A 145 -26.62 -1.67 20.02
C LEU A 145 -26.23 -2.89 19.18
N PHE A 146 -24.93 -3.02 18.88
CA PHE A 146 -24.42 -4.18 18.15
C PHE A 146 -24.63 -5.49 18.90
N VAL A 147 -24.29 -5.51 20.19
CA VAL A 147 -24.51 -6.69 21.04
C VAL A 147 -25.98 -7.02 21.13
N ASP A 148 -26.85 -6.03 21.33
CA ASP A 148 -28.30 -6.23 21.40
C ASP A 148 -28.86 -6.78 20.10
N LYS A 149 -28.43 -6.24 18.95
CA LYS A 149 -28.83 -6.74 17.63
C LYS A 149 -28.43 -8.19 17.42
N LEU A 150 -27.24 -8.61 17.81
CA LEU A 150 -26.80 -9.99 17.66
C LEU A 150 -27.50 -10.94 18.66
N ASN A 151 -27.83 -10.47 19.85
CA ASN A 151 -28.64 -11.22 20.82
C ASN A 151 -30.05 -11.51 20.30
N GLU A 152 -30.68 -10.61 19.53
CA GLU A 152 -32.00 -10.83 18.89
C GLU A 152 -32.03 -12.10 18.01
N ILE A 153 -30.89 -12.54 17.48
CA ILE A 153 -30.75 -13.71 16.60
C ILE A 153 -29.88 -14.82 17.22
N ASP A 154 -29.65 -14.77 18.53
CA ASP A 154 -28.85 -15.77 19.27
C ASP A 154 -27.43 -15.99 18.66
N VAL A 155 -26.76 -14.90 18.33
CA VAL A 155 -25.37 -14.91 17.84
C VAL A 155 -24.45 -14.43 18.96
N LYS A 156 -23.39 -15.20 19.21
CA LYS A 156 -22.47 -14.96 20.32
C LYS A 156 -21.49 -13.80 20.02
N THR A 157 -21.43 -12.83 20.91
CA THR A 157 -20.44 -11.74 20.91
C THR A 157 -19.41 -11.96 22.01
N ILE A 158 -18.34 -11.16 22.01
CA ILE A 158 -17.37 -11.12 23.10
C ILE A 158 -18.08 -10.54 24.34
N LYS A 159 -17.94 -11.23 25.48
CA LYS A 159 -18.45 -10.70 26.75
C LYS A 159 -17.70 -9.42 27.10
N SER A 160 -18.43 -8.33 27.22
CA SER A 160 -17.90 -7.01 27.51
C SER A 160 -18.81 -6.25 28.47
N GLU A 161 -18.24 -5.31 29.19
CA GLU A 161 -18.98 -4.37 30.03
C GLU A 161 -18.46 -2.95 29.78
N ALA A 162 -19.40 -2.04 29.53
CA ALA A 162 -19.10 -0.62 29.39
C ALA A 162 -19.04 0.02 30.79
N VAL A 163 -17.97 0.72 31.09
CA VAL A 163 -17.71 1.33 32.40
C VAL A 163 -17.31 2.80 32.23
N GLU A 164 -17.64 3.60 33.25
CA GLU A 164 -17.41 5.06 33.24
C GLU A 164 -16.40 5.48 34.34
N ASN A 165 -15.93 4.53 35.12
CA ASN A 165 -14.93 4.77 36.17
C ASN A 165 -14.04 3.55 36.41
N ALA A 166 -12.93 3.75 37.09
CA ALA A 166 -11.94 2.70 37.36
C ALA A 166 -12.44 1.59 38.32
N GLU A 167 -13.36 1.92 39.24
CA GLU A 167 -13.89 0.95 40.20
C GLU A 167 -14.80 -0.06 39.51
N ASP A 168 -15.66 0.39 38.62
CA ASP A 168 -16.49 -0.46 37.76
C ASP A 168 -15.62 -1.29 36.81
N ALA A 169 -14.53 -0.73 36.28
CA ALA A 169 -13.60 -1.47 35.44
C ALA A 169 -12.95 -2.66 36.19
N ARG A 170 -12.54 -2.45 37.44
CA ARG A 170 -12.00 -3.54 38.27
C ARG A 170 -13.06 -4.61 38.56
N ARG A 171 -14.29 -4.20 38.88
CA ARG A 171 -15.41 -5.13 39.08
C ARG A 171 -15.65 -5.97 37.83
N ALA A 172 -15.82 -5.32 36.68
CA ALA A 172 -16.04 -5.97 35.40
C ALA A 172 -14.92 -6.97 35.04
N ALA A 173 -13.67 -6.56 35.24
CA ALA A 173 -12.51 -7.44 34.96
C ALA A 173 -12.47 -8.68 35.87
N ARG A 174 -12.84 -8.53 37.16
CA ARG A 174 -12.93 -9.69 38.06
C ARG A 174 -14.07 -10.64 37.69
N GLU A 175 -15.21 -10.12 37.23
CA GLU A 175 -16.37 -10.93 36.79
C GLU A 175 -16.09 -11.64 35.46
N LEU A 176 -15.41 -10.98 34.50
CA LEU A 176 -15.00 -11.57 33.24
C LEU A 176 -13.84 -12.58 33.40
N GLY A 177 -13.01 -12.37 34.44
CA GLY A 177 -11.79 -13.11 34.70
C GLY A 177 -10.64 -12.68 33.76
N TYR A 178 -9.45 -12.46 34.34
CA TYR A 178 -8.24 -12.13 33.58
C TYR A 178 -7.80 -13.29 32.66
N PRO A 179 -7.12 -13.00 31.53
CA PRO A 179 -6.82 -11.68 31.00
C PRO A 179 -8.07 -11.00 30.42
N VAL A 180 -8.05 -9.66 30.44
CA VAL A 180 -9.09 -8.82 29.83
C VAL A 180 -8.46 -7.85 28.81
N ILE A 181 -9.29 -7.31 27.92
CA ILE A 181 -8.93 -6.22 27.04
C ILE A 181 -9.66 -4.98 27.53
N VAL A 182 -8.96 -3.86 27.56
CA VAL A 182 -9.52 -2.55 27.78
C VAL A 182 -9.55 -1.82 26.45
N ARG A 183 -10.68 -1.17 26.11
CA ARG A 183 -10.81 -0.34 24.91
C ARG A 183 -11.51 0.97 25.29
N ALA A 184 -10.92 2.09 24.86
CA ALA A 184 -11.63 3.37 24.93
C ALA A 184 -12.80 3.33 23.94
N ALA A 185 -14.04 3.52 24.42
CA ALA A 185 -15.21 3.64 23.58
C ALA A 185 -15.04 4.86 22.66
N TYR A 186 -15.47 4.78 21.42
CA TYR A 186 -15.37 5.86 20.42
C TYR A 186 -13.94 6.24 19.97
N ALA A 187 -12.90 5.52 20.41
CA ALA A 187 -11.52 5.75 19.96
C ALA A 187 -11.22 5.02 18.66
N LEU A 188 -10.81 5.77 17.65
CA LEU A 188 -10.44 5.20 16.34
C LEU A 188 -9.14 4.40 16.39
N GLY A 189 -9.16 3.18 15.81
CA GLY A 189 -7.97 2.35 15.57
C GLY A 189 -7.22 1.94 16.83
N GLY A 190 -7.93 1.60 17.92
CA GLY A 190 -7.33 1.00 19.10
C GLY A 190 -6.56 1.94 20.03
N LEU A 191 -6.68 3.26 19.86
CA LEU A 191 -6.11 4.22 20.81
C LEU A 191 -6.69 4.02 22.21
N GLY A 192 -5.82 3.90 23.24
CA GLY A 192 -6.22 3.61 24.60
C GLY A 192 -6.67 2.18 24.84
N SER A 193 -6.40 1.26 23.89
CA SER A 193 -6.71 -0.16 24.04
C SER A 193 -5.47 -0.95 24.41
N GLY A 194 -5.65 -2.06 25.11
CA GLY A 194 -4.56 -2.98 25.46
C GLY A 194 -5.04 -4.18 26.27
N PHE A 195 -4.14 -5.13 26.46
CA PHE A 195 -4.38 -6.31 27.28
C PHE A 195 -3.96 -6.05 28.72
N CYS A 196 -4.67 -6.68 29.65
CA CYS A 196 -4.36 -6.64 31.08
C CYS A 196 -4.42 -8.06 31.61
N ASP A 197 -3.29 -8.57 32.05
CA ASP A 197 -3.20 -9.90 32.65
C ASP A 197 -3.53 -9.88 34.17
N ASN A 198 -3.53 -8.70 34.77
CA ASN A 198 -3.79 -8.48 36.18
C ASN A 198 -4.40 -7.10 36.46
N GLU A 199 -4.75 -6.85 37.74
CA GLU A 199 -5.41 -5.61 38.17
C GLU A 199 -4.48 -4.39 38.11
N GLU A 200 -3.18 -4.55 38.30
CA GLU A 200 -2.22 -3.43 38.23
C GLU A 200 -2.08 -2.90 36.81
N GLU A 201 -2.02 -3.79 35.83
CA GLU A 201 -2.01 -3.44 34.40
C GLU A 201 -3.33 -2.80 33.97
N LEU A 202 -4.45 -3.33 34.51
CA LEU A 202 -5.79 -2.76 34.27
C LEU A 202 -5.85 -1.30 34.74
N ASP A 203 -5.40 -1.00 35.94
CA ASP A 203 -5.46 0.36 36.51
C ASP A 203 -4.68 1.36 35.65
N LEU A 204 -3.47 1.03 35.23
CA LEU A 204 -2.65 1.87 34.36
C LEU A 204 -3.29 2.12 33.00
N LEU A 205 -3.89 1.09 32.42
CA LEU A 205 -4.47 1.19 31.08
C LEU A 205 -5.82 1.92 31.11
N VAL A 206 -6.63 1.69 32.12
CA VAL A 206 -7.94 2.33 32.31
C VAL A 206 -7.77 3.84 32.53
N GLU A 207 -6.80 4.29 33.33
CA GLU A 207 -6.48 5.69 33.50
C GLU A 207 -6.16 6.37 32.15
N LYS A 208 -5.32 5.70 31.36
CA LYS A 208 -4.98 6.15 30.01
C LYS A 208 -6.20 6.15 29.08
N ALA A 209 -7.02 5.10 29.11
CA ALA A 209 -8.19 4.97 28.26
C ALA A 209 -9.23 6.08 28.51
N PHE A 210 -9.45 6.43 29.78
CA PHE A 210 -10.34 7.53 30.16
C PHE A 210 -9.84 8.92 29.73
N SER A 211 -8.54 9.06 29.44
CA SER A 211 -8.03 10.32 28.85
C SER A 211 -8.47 10.53 27.39
N PHE A 212 -8.89 9.46 26.73
CA PHE A 212 -9.35 9.49 25.32
C PHE A 212 -10.87 9.38 25.17
N SER A 213 -11.56 8.83 26.18
CA SER A 213 -13.00 8.58 26.11
C SER A 213 -13.63 8.61 27.49
N PRO A 214 -14.84 9.18 27.65
CA PRO A 214 -15.56 9.14 28.92
C PRO A 214 -16.07 7.75 29.31
N GLN A 215 -16.11 6.82 28.33
CA GLN A 215 -16.54 5.44 28.52
C GLN A 215 -15.46 4.48 28.05
N VAL A 216 -15.24 3.41 28.78
CA VAL A 216 -14.27 2.37 28.52
C VAL A 216 -14.97 1.02 28.49
N LEU A 217 -14.60 0.16 27.56
CA LEU A 217 -15.06 -1.22 27.50
C LEU A 217 -14.02 -2.13 28.13
N VAL A 218 -14.47 -3.00 29.04
CA VAL A 218 -13.68 -4.11 29.58
C VAL A 218 -14.24 -5.38 28.98
N GLU A 219 -13.42 -6.09 28.23
CA GLU A 219 -13.82 -7.27 27.45
C GLU A 219 -13.03 -8.51 27.88
N LYS A 220 -13.63 -9.68 27.82
CA LYS A 220 -12.92 -10.95 27.99
C LYS A 220 -11.87 -11.12 26.89
N SER A 221 -10.63 -11.35 27.24
CA SER A 221 -9.59 -11.66 26.28
C SER A 221 -9.79 -13.05 25.66
N LEU A 222 -9.74 -13.11 24.35
CA LEU A 222 -9.74 -14.34 23.55
C LEU A 222 -8.35 -14.54 22.89
N ARG A 223 -7.29 -14.06 23.54
CA ARG A 223 -5.92 -14.18 23.06
C ARG A 223 -5.60 -15.65 22.75
N GLY A 224 -5.03 -15.90 21.58
CA GLY A 224 -4.68 -17.24 21.12
C GLY A 224 -5.76 -17.94 20.27
N TRP A 225 -7.00 -17.42 20.22
CA TRP A 225 -7.99 -17.88 19.27
C TRP A 225 -7.62 -17.50 17.85
N LYS A 226 -8.17 -18.21 16.85
CA LYS A 226 -8.03 -17.82 15.44
C LYS A 226 -8.89 -16.60 15.15
N GLU A 227 -8.43 -15.77 14.23
CA GLU A 227 -9.23 -14.70 13.66
C GLU A 227 -9.56 -15.04 12.21
N VAL A 228 -10.86 -14.98 11.86
CA VAL A 228 -11.38 -15.32 10.55
C VAL A 228 -12.31 -14.21 10.08
N GLU A 229 -12.23 -13.83 8.81
CA GLU A 229 -13.03 -12.78 8.22
C GLU A 229 -13.81 -13.27 7.02
N TYR A 230 -14.98 -12.66 6.82
CA TYR A 230 -15.81 -12.84 5.62
C TYR A 230 -16.14 -11.47 5.02
N GLU A 231 -15.85 -11.28 3.74
CA GLU A 231 -16.39 -10.18 2.96
C GLU A 231 -17.74 -10.60 2.40
N VAL A 232 -18.76 -9.82 2.70
CA VAL A 232 -20.17 -10.16 2.42
C VAL A 232 -20.80 -9.05 1.61
N VAL A 233 -21.59 -9.44 0.60
CA VAL A 233 -22.35 -8.51 -0.23
C VAL A 233 -23.83 -8.86 -0.14
N ARG A 234 -24.67 -7.85 0.12
CA ARG A 234 -26.12 -8.02 0.15
C ARG A 234 -26.82 -6.89 -0.59
N ASP A 235 -27.78 -7.25 -1.44
CA ASP A 235 -28.68 -6.31 -2.10
C ASP A 235 -29.96 -6.02 -1.27
N ARG A 236 -30.74 -5.07 -1.72
CA ARG A 236 -32.00 -4.69 -1.04
C ARG A 236 -33.14 -5.74 -1.19
N PHE A 237 -32.96 -6.73 -2.08
CA PHE A 237 -33.91 -7.81 -2.31
C PHE A 237 -33.60 -9.05 -1.46
N ASP A 238 -32.67 -8.90 -0.50
CA ASP A 238 -32.22 -9.93 0.41
C ASP A 238 -31.37 -11.05 -0.23
N ASN A 239 -30.83 -10.82 -1.43
CA ASN A 239 -29.80 -11.70 -1.97
C ASN A 239 -28.47 -11.38 -1.29
N CYS A 240 -27.84 -12.40 -0.73
CA CYS A 240 -26.64 -12.26 0.09
C CYS A 240 -25.64 -13.35 -0.25
N ILE A 241 -24.37 -12.96 -0.44
CA ILE A 241 -23.25 -13.85 -0.76
C ILE A 241 -22.03 -13.52 0.09
N THR A 242 -21.18 -14.51 0.31
CA THR A 242 -19.82 -14.31 0.82
C THR A 242 -18.85 -14.32 -0.35
N VAL A 243 -18.09 -13.22 -0.52
CA VAL A 243 -17.18 -13.06 -1.66
C VAL A 243 -15.81 -13.65 -1.36
N CYS A 244 -15.34 -13.48 -0.15
CA CYS A 244 -14.03 -13.96 0.27
C CYS A 244 -14.04 -14.36 1.74
N ASN A 245 -13.41 -15.49 2.02
CA ASN A 245 -13.09 -15.93 3.37
C ASN A 245 -11.58 -15.76 3.57
N MET A 246 -11.18 -15.21 4.69
CA MET A 246 -9.79 -14.92 5.04
C MET A 246 -9.46 -15.37 6.45
N GLU A 247 -8.24 -15.78 6.67
CA GLU A 247 -7.73 -16.27 7.96
C GLU A 247 -6.44 -15.54 8.32
N ASN A 248 -6.33 -15.09 9.56
CA ASN A 248 -5.10 -14.51 10.07
C ASN A 248 -4.07 -15.60 10.39
N PHE A 249 -2.84 -15.37 9.98
CA PHE A 249 -1.69 -16.19 10.35
C PHE A 249 -1.37 -16.05 11.85
N ASP A 250 -1.45 -14.81 12.34
CA ASP A 250 -1.24 -14.51 13.75
C ASP A 250 -2.54 -14.78 14.53
N PRO A 251 -2.45 -15.32 15.76
CA PRO A 251 -3.63 -15.51 16.60
C PRO A 251 -4.22 -14.17 17.05
N LEU A 252 -5.46 -14.20 17.52
CA LEU A 252 -6.16 -13.03 18.06
C LEU A 252 -5.33 -12.37 19.18
N GLY A 253 -5.24 -11.06 19.11
CA GLY A 253 -4.42 -10.20 19.97
C GLY A 253 -3.59 -9.20 19.16
N ILE A 254 -3.38 -9.49 17.87
CA ILE A 254 -2.80 -8.59 16.89
C ILE A 254 -3.93 -8.13 15.98
N HIS A 255 -4.04 -6.82 15.76
CA HIS A 255 -5.05 -6.27 14.87
C HIS A 255 -4.95 -6.91 13.46
N THR A 256 -6.09 -7.24 12.82
CA THR A 256 -6.09 -7.88 11.49
C THR A 256 -5.29 -7.08 10.44
N GLY A 257 -5.30 -5.75 10.51
CA GLY A 257 -4.47 -4.88 9.67
C GLY A 257 -2.96 -5.04 9.89
N GLU A 258 -2.54 -5.63 11.01
CA GLU A 258 -1.15 -5.91 11.39
C GLU A 258 -0.76 -7.38 11.20
N SER A 259 -1.72 -8.25 10.89
CA SER A 259 -1.50 -9.68 10.70
C SER A 259 -1.19 -10.01 9.24
N ILE A 260 -0.44 -11.09 9.03
CA ILE A 260 -0.40 -11.78 7.75
C ILE A 260 -1.74 -12.46 7.55
N VAL A 261 -2.41 -12.24 6.40
CA VAL A 261 -3.73 -12.77 6.12
C VAL A 261 -3.69 -13.70 4.90
N ILE A 262 -4.35 -14.82 5.00
CA ILE A 262 -4.36 -15.87 3.97
C ILE A 262 -5.78 -16.01 3.42
N ALA A 263 -5.91 -16.04 2.11
CA ALA A 263 -7.16 -16.28 1.40
C ALA A 263 -6.99 -17.39 0.34
N PRO A 264 -7.91 -18.38 0.29
CA PRO A 264 -8.93 -18.69 1.28
C PRO A 264 -8.33 -19.27 2.57
N SER A 265 -9.11 -19.36 3.64
CA SER A 265 -8.69 -20.04 4.88
C SER A 265 -8.14 -21.42 4.58
N GLN A 266 -7.00 -21.74 5.22
CA GLN A 266 -6.29 -23.01 5.01
C GLN A 266 -6.52 -24.02 6.13
N THR A 267 -6.90 -23.56 7.32
CA THR A 267 -6.96 -24.39 8.53
C THR A 267 -8.39 -24.65 9.03
N LEU A 268 -9.40 -24.07 8.38
CA LEU A 268 -10.80 -24.39 8.68
C LEU A 268 -11.24 -25.68 7.98
N THR A 269 -11.96 -26.52 8.72
CA THR A 269 -12.68 -27.64 8.14
C THR A 269 -13.89 -27.13 7.33
N ASN A 270 -14.42 -27.96 6.43
CA ASN A 270 -15.62 -27.61 5.67
C ASN A 270 -16.82 -27.27 6.58
N LYS A 271 -16.99 -27.98 7.69
CA LYS A 271 -18.04 -27.72 8.68
C LYS A 271 -17.89 -26.33 9.32
N GLU A 272 -16.68 -25.96 9.73
CA GLU A 272 -16.38 -24.67 10.35
C GLU A 272 -16.56 -23.53 9.37
N TYR A 273 -16.06 -23.70 8.15
CA TYR A 273 -16.23 -22.74 7.06
C TYR A 273 -17.72 -22.44 6.82
N HIS A 274 -18.54 -23.44 6.62
CA HIS A 274 -19.97 -23.24 6.37
C HIS A 274 -20.72 -22.70 7.58
N LYS A 275 -20.34 -23.07 8.80
CA LYS A 275 -20.91 -22.52 10.04
C LYS A 275 -20.71 -21.01 10.12
N LEU A 276 -19.47 -20.54 9.93
CA LEU A 276 -19.15 -19.12 10.00
C LEU A 276 -19.75 -18.33 8.83
N ARG A 277 -19.76 -18.92 7.62
CA ARG A 277 -20.44 -18.38 6.44
C ARG A 277 -21.94 -18.17 6.68
N GLU A 278 -22.63 -19.16 7.19
CA GLU A 278 -24.07 -19.06 7.49
C GLU A 278 -24.35 -17.98 8.53
N LEU A 279 -23.51 -17.90 9.56
CA LEU A 279 -23.57 -16.84 10.56
C LEU A 279 -23.39 -15.45 9.94
N ALA A 280 -22.43 -15.28 9.05
CA ALA A 280 -22.20 -14.01 8.37
C ALA A 280 -23.44 -13.56 7.59
N ILE A 281 -24.01 -14.44 6.78
CA ILE A 281 -25.22 -14.16 6.01
C ILE A 281 -26.39 -13.80 6.94
N ARG A 282 -26.60 -14.55 8.03
CA ARG A 282 -27.67 -14.31 9.00
C ARG A 282 -27.53 -12.95 9.69
N ILE A 283 -26.32 -12.60 10.10
CA ILE A 283 -26.01 -11.32 10.72
C ILE A 283 -26.32 -10.16 9.78
N ILE A 284 -25.80 -10.22 8.56
CA ILE A 284 -25.92 -9.13 7.60
C ILE A 284 -27.36 -8.90 7.15
N ARG A 285 -28.13 -9.98 6.99
CA ARG A 285 -29.58 -9.90 6.74
C ARG A 285 -30.33 -9.24 7.90
N HIS A 286 -29.99 -9.63 9.14
CA HIS A 286 -30.66 -9.11 10.32
C HIS A 286 -30.39 -7.62 10.56
N ILE A 287 -29.15 -7.19 10.39
CA ILE A 287 -28.77 -5.78 10.50
C ILE A 287 -29.36 -4.93 9.35
N GLY A 288 -29.61 -5.55 8.20
CA GLY A 288 -30.19 -4.88 7.04
C GLY A 288 -29.18 -4.09 6.21
N ILE A 289 -27.95 -4.52 6.15
CA ILE A 289 -26.90 -3.92 5.33
C ILE A 289 -27.26 -4.05 3.84
N VAL A 290 -26.98 -2.99 3.06
CA VAL A 290 -27.13 -2.96 1.61
C VAL A 290 -25.82 -2.48 0.99
N GLY A 291 -25.15 -3.34 0.27
CA GLY A 291 -23.82 -3.09 -0.27
C GLY A 291 -22.86 -4.15 0.22
N GLU A 292 -21.68 -3.73 0.60
CA GLU A 292 -20.57 -4.58 1.05
C GLU A 292 -20.28 -4.32 2.53
N CYS A 293 -19.83 -5.35 3.22
CA CYS A 293 -19.42 -5.31 4.62
C CYS A 293 -18.49 -6.47 4.96
N ASN A 294 -17.73 -6.27 6.04
CA ASN A 294 -16.81 -7.26 6.60
C ASN A 294 -17.35 -7.77 7.94
N VAL A 295 -17.28 -9.08 8.15
CA VAL A 295 -17.63 -9.75 9.43
C VAL A 295 -16.39 -10.45 9.97
N GLN A 296 -15.98 -10.12 11.19
CA GLN A 296 -14.80 -10.68 11.85
C GLN A 296 -15.21 -11.59 13.01
N TYR A 297 -14.58 -12.77 13.06
CA TYR A 297 -14.80 -13.79 14.06
C TYR A 297 -13.53 -14.11 14.83
N ALA A 298 -13.67 -14.25 16.16
CA ALA A 298 -12.77 -15.06 16.96
C ALA A 298 -13.30 -16.49 16.97
N PHE A 299 -12.43 -17.45 16.66
CA PHE A 299 -12.77 -18.86 16.56
C PHE A 299 -11.81 -19.71 17.40
N ASP A 300 -12.37 -20.52 18.34
CA ASP A 300 -11.60 -21.41 19.16
C ASP A 300 -11.30 -22.71 18.41
N PRO A 301 -10.03 -23.01 18.11
CA PRO A 301 -9.69 -24.20 17.33
C PRO A 301 -9.92 -25.52 18.10
N GLU A 302 -10.05 -25.49 19.43
CA GLU A 302 -10.21 -26.68 20.26
C GLU A 302 -11.68 -27.06 20.48
N SER A 303 -12.53 -26.05 20.71
CA SER A 303 -13.95 -26.27 21.05
C SER A 303 -14.93 -25.98 19.91
N GLU A 304 -14.48 -25.48 18.79
CA GLU A 304 -15.29 -24.92 17.69
C GLU A 304 -16.26 -23.81 18.17
N ASP A 305 -16.00 -23.18 19.34
CA ASP A 305 -16.76 -22.03 19.79
C ASP A 305 -16.32 -20.76 19.02
N TYR A 306 -17.21 -19.79 18.92
CA TYR A 306 -16.95 -18.57 18.18
C TYR A 306 -17.48 -17.35 18.93
N ARG A 307 -16.91 -16.19 18.59
CA ARG A 307 -17.44 -14.87 18.95
C ARG A 307 -17.37 -13.96 17.72
N VAL A 308 -18.42 -13.18 17.50
CA VAL A 308 -18.35 -12.09 16.54
C VAL A 308 -17.59 -10.94 17.20
N ILE A 309 -16.53 -10.48 16.54
CA ILE A 309 -15.71 -9.36 17.02
C ILE A 309 -16.37 -8.05 16.62
N GLU A 310 -16.59 -7.88 15.32
CA GLU A 310 -17.17 -6.66 14.74
C GLU A 310 -17.78 -6.92 13.36
N VAL A 311 -18.62 -6.01 12.94
CA VAL A 311 -19.12 -5.88 11.56
C VAL A 311 -18.85 -4.49 11.08
N ASN A 312 -18.07 -4.37 10.00
CA ASN A 312 -17.78 -3.10 9.37
C ASN A 312 -18.75 -2.85 8.22
N ALA A 313 -19.73 -1.95 8.42
CA ALA A 313 -20.76 -1.62 7.41
C ALA A 313 -20.23 -0.67 6.33
N ARG A 314 -19.04 -0.92 5.83
CA ARG A 314 -18.33 -0.11 4.84
C ARG A 314 -17.23 -0.91 4.18
N LEU A 315 -16.77 -0.44 3.02
CA LEU A 315 -15.52 -0.95 2.46
C LEU A 315 -14.36 -0.73 3.42
N SER A 316 -13.43 -1.65 3.40
CA SER A 316 -12.31 -1.71 4.33
C SER A 316 -11.02 -2.06 3.57
N ARG A 317 -9.90 -2.17 4.29
CA ARG A 317 -8.65 -2.65 3.73
C ARG A 317 -8.79 -4.11 3.23
N SER A 318 -9.48 -4.96 3.98
CA SER A 318 -9.76 -6.34 3.57
C SER A 318 -10.66 -6.42 2.34
N SER A 319 -11.56 -5.46 2.10
CA SER A 319 -12.38 -5.42 0.88
C SER A 319 -11.54 -5.17 -0.37
N ALA A 320 -10.52 -4.29 -0.29
CA ALA A 320 -9.58 -4.08 -1.39
C ALA A 320 -8.79 -5.37 -1.69
N LEU A 321 -8.26 -6.01 -0.65
CA LEU A 321 -7.60 -7.31 -0.76
C LEU A 321 -8.52 -8.37 -1.39
N ALA A 322 -9.72 -8.54 -0.87
CA ALA A 322 -10.68 -9.52 -1.35
C ALA A 322 -11.05 -9.30 -2.82
N SER A 323 -11.24 -8.05 -3.24
CA SER A 323 -11.50 -7.70 -4.64
C SER A 323 -10.39 -8.16 -5.57
N LYS A 324 -9.14 -7.91 -5.18
CA LYS A 324 -7.97 -8.27 -5.98
C LYS A 324 -7.69 -9.78 -5.92
N ALA A 325 -7.88 -10.38 -4.75
CA ALA A 325 -7.67 -11.82 -4.53
C ALA A 325 -8.66 -12.67 -5.34
N THR A 326 -9.91 -12.23 -5.44
CA THR A 326 -10.98 -13.00 -6.11
C THR A 326 -11.26 -12.52 -7.54
N GLY A 327 -10.84 -11.32 -7.90
CA GLY A 327 -11.26 -10.66 -9.14
C GLY A 327 -12.70 -10.13 -9.09
N TYR A 328 -13.40 -10.24 -7.95
CA TYR A 328 -14.75 -9.72 -7.76
C TYR A 328 -14.72 -8.24 -7.35
N PRO A 329 -15.27 -7.29 -8.15
CA PRO A 329 -15.08 -5.86 -7.92
C PRO A 329 -16.04 -5.33 -6.85
N LEU A 330 -15.73 -5.58 -5.57
CA LEU A 330 -16.60 -5.30 -4.41
C LEU A 330 -17.10 -3.85 -4.38
N ALA A 331 -16.21 -2.86 -4.54
CA ALA A 331 -16.57 -1.45 -4.48
C ALA A 331 -17.51 -1.04 -5.62
N PHE A 332 -17.24 -1.52 -6.83
CA PHE A 332 -18.10 -1.26 -7.99
C PHE A 332 -19.50 -1.86 -7.80
N VAL A 333 -19.56 -3.13 -7.37
CA VAL A 333 -20.83 -3.83 -7.10
C VAL A 333 -21.59 -3.12 -5.97
N ALA A 334 -20.93 -2.79 -4.85
CA ALA A 334 -21.57 -2.09 -3.73
C ALA A 334 -22.18 -0.74 -4.16
N ALA A 335 -21.51 0.02 -5.02
CA ALA A 335 -22.05 1.27 -5.56
C ALA A 335 -23.30 1.05 -6.42
N LYS A 336 -23.30 0.02 -7.28
CA LYS A 336 -24.48 -0.36 -8.09
C LYS A 336 -25.64 -0.81 -7.21
N LEU A 337 -25.38 -1.58 -6.15
CA LEU A 337 -26.40 -1.98 -5.17
C LEU A 337 -26.99 -0.77 -4.45
N GLY A 338 -26.17 0.23 -4.12
CA GLY A 338 -26.61 1.51 -3.55
C GLY A 338 -27.59 2.26 -4.47
N LEU A 339 -27.45 2.11 -5.80
CA LEU A 339 -28.38 2.63 -6.78
C LEU A 339 -29.66 1.80 -6.95
N GLY A 340 -29.79 0.71 -6.24
CA GLY A 340 -30.98 -0.15 -6.22
C GLY A 340 -30.95 -1.34 -7.17
N TYR A 341 -29.80 -1.67 -7.77
CA TYR A 341 -29.64 -2.91 -8.51
C TYR A 341 -29.71 -4.12 -7.58
N GLY A 342 -30.19 -5.25 -8.09
CA GLY A 342 -30.03 -6.56 -7.48
C GLY A 342 -28.74 -7.24 -7.97
N LEU A 343 -28.25 -8.20 -7.20
CA LEU A 343 -27.07 -8.99 -7.59
C LEU A 343 -27.27 -9.76 -8.90
N PHE A 344 -28.52 -10.15 -9.20
CA PHE A 344 -28.87 -10.80 -10.46
C PHE A 344 -28.82 -9.87 -11.68
N ASP A 345 -29.02 -8.57 -11.47
CA ASP A 345 -29.04 -7.59 -12.55
C ASP A 345 -27.63 -7.23 -13.02
N LEU A 346 -26.62 -7.47 -12.18
CA LEU A 346 -25.23 -7.14 -12.46
C LEU A 346 -24.50 -8.32 -13.09
N LYS A 347 -23.70 -8.03 -14.12
CA LYS A 347 -22.82 -9.02 -14.72
C LYS A 347 -21.58 -9.23 -13.88
N ASN A 348 -21.11 -10.46 -13.82
CA ASN A 348 -19.80 -10.77 -13.30
C ASN A 348 -18.72 -10.18 -14.23
N SER A 349 -17.88 -9.30 -13.68
CA SER A 349 -16.81 -8.63 -14.45
C SER A 349 -15.72 -9.59 -14.92
N VAL A 350 -15.55 -10.74 -14.24
CA VAL A 350 -14.51 -11.72 -14.55
C VAL A 350 -14.93 -12.65 -15.68
N THR A 351 -16.12 -13.21 -15.61
CA THR A 351 -16.65 -14.11 -16.65
C THR A 351 -17.33 -13.37 -17.78
N LYS A 352 -17.83 -12.15 -17.53
CA LYS A 352 -18.62 -11.28 -18.44
C LYS A 352 -19.92 -11.88 -18.95
N THR A 353 -20.24 -13.10 -18.55
CA THR A 353 -21.40 -13.88 -19.00
C THR A 353 -22.33 -14.29 -17.88
N THR A 354 -21.82 -14.50 -16.67
CA THR A 354 -22.62 -14.87 -15.47
C THR A 354 -23.04 -13.63 -14.68
N SER A 355 -23.92 -13.80 -13.68
CA SER A 355 -24.33 -12.71 -12.78
C SER A 355 -23.33 -12.50 -11.64
N ALA A 356 -23.43 -11.35 -10.96
CA ALA A 356 -22.67 -11.08 -9.75
C ALA A 356 -23.19 -11.87 -8.52
N PHE A 357 -24.31 -12.59 -8.65
CA PHE A 357 -24.87 -13.40 -7.59
C PHE A 357 -24.26 -14.81 -7.61
N PHE A 358 -23.04 -14.93 -7.11
CA PHE A 358 -22.36 -16.20 -6.88
C PHE A 358 -21.20 -16.00 -5.90
N GLU A 359 -20.75 -17.08 -5.26
CA GLU A 359 -19.62 -17.05 -4.34
C GLU A 359 -18.34 -17.50 -5.03
N PRO A 360 -17.26 -16.70 -4.99
CA PRO A 360 -15.98 -17.09 -5.55
C PRO A 360 -15.40 -18.35 -4.88
N ALA A 361 -14.77 -19.19 -5.67
CA ALA A 361 -13.97 -20.32 -5.23
C ALA A 361 -12.56 -20.21 -5.83
N LEU A 362 -11.52 -20.29 -5.00
CA LEU A 362 -10.13 -20.08 -5.39
C LEU A 362 -9.38 -21.41 -5.42
N ASP A 363 -8.61 -21.66 -6.49
CA ASP A 363 -7.70 -22.79 -6.62
C ASP A 363 -6.22 -22.38 -6.44
N TYR A 364 -5.99 -21.19 -5.92
CA TYR A 364 -4.70 -20.60 -5.56
C TYR A 364 -4.74 -20.02 -4.15
N VAL A 365 -3.59 -19.69 -3.61
CA VAL A 365 -3.43 -19.10 -2.28
C VAL A 365 -2.96 -17.67 -2.41
N VAL A 366 -3.65 -16.77 -1.73
CA VAL A 366 -3.28 -15.37 -1.60
C VAL A 366 -2.73 -15.13 -0.20
N CYS A 367 -1.61 -14.43 -0.11
CA CYS A 367 -0.98 -14.03 1.14
C CYS A 367 -0.83 -12.50 1.16
N LYS A 368 -1.52 -11.85 2.09
CA LYS A 368 -1.35 -10.42 2.38
C LYS A 368 -0.35 -10.27 3.51
N ILE A 369 0.64 -9.41 3.35
CA ILE A 369 1.61 -9.09 4.40
C ILE A 369 1.63 -7.58 4.59
N PRO A 370 1.44 -7.10 5.83
CA PRO A 370 1.57 -5.69 6.15
C PRO A 370 3.00 -5.19 5.98
N ARG A 371 3.12 -3.92 5.64
CA ARG A 371 4.40 -3.23 5.63
C ARG A 371 4.48 -2.23 6.78
N TRP A 372 5.53 -2.33 7.56
CA TRP A 372 5.86 -1.40 8.63
C TRP A 372 7.12 -0.63 8.31
N ASP A 373 7.15 0.63 8.68
CA ASP A 373 8.35 1.47 8.59
C ASP A 373 8.78 1.96 9.99
N LEU A 374 8.59 1.13 11.00
CA LEU A 374 8.86 1.46 12.42
C LEU A 374 10.33 1.86 12.66
N GLY A 375 11.25 1.36 11.86
CA GLY A 375 12.66 1.73 11.94
C GLY A 375 12.98 3.19 11.62
N LYS A 376 12.04 3.91 10.98
CA LYS A 376 12.18 5.34 10.67
C LYS A 376 11.84 6.27 11.84
N PHE A 377 11.16 5.75 12.87
CA PHE A 377 10.69 6.55 13.98
C PHE A 377 11.53 6.30 15.22
N HIS A 378 12.22 7.34 15.71
CA HIS A 378 13.01 7.24 16.92
C HIS A 378 12.12 6.97 18.13
N GLY A 379 12.55 6.03 19.00
CA GLY A 379 11.85 5.69 20.24
C GLY A 379 10.55 4.93 20.10
N VAL A 380 10.08 4.65 18.87
CA VAL A 380 8.79 3.97 18.64
C VAL A 380 8.75 2.59 19.29
N ASP A 381 7.60 2.28 19.87
CA ASP A 381 7.29 0.93 20.34
C ASP A 381 7.03 0.01 19.13
N LYS A 382 7.82 -1.07 19.03
CA LYS A 382 7.79 -2.01 17.91
C LYS A 382 6.87 -3.21 18.13
N GLU A 383 6.33 -3.38 19.32
CA GLU A 383 5.41 -4.48 19.61
C GLU A 383 4.09 -4.29 18.85
N LEU A 384 3.65 -5.34 18.18
CA LEU A 384 2.36 -5.38 17.46
C LEU A 384 1.26 -5.81 18.42
N GLY A 385 0.11 -5.16 18.35
CA GLY A 385 -1.02 -5.42 19.21
C GLY A 385 -2.33 -5.03 18.56
N SER A 386 -3.30 -4.57 19.36
CA SER A 386 -4.64 -4.20 18.90
C SER A 386 -4.72 -2.88 18.14
N SER A 387 -3.62 -2.10 18.06
CA SER A 387 -3.57 -0.84 17.32
C SER A 387 -2.77 -0.98 16.03
N MET A 388 -3.24 -0.34 14.96
CA MET A 388 -2.56 -0.34 13.67
C MET A 388 -1.31 0.55 13.69
N LYS A 389 -0.20 0.02 13.13
CA LYS A 389 1.09 0.70 12.93
C LYS A 389 1.60 0.57 11.49
N SER A 390 1.00 -0.32 10.70
CA SER A 390 1.37 -0.56 9.29
C SER A 390 1.00 0.62 8.39
N VAL A 391 1.86 0.89 7.41
CA VAL A 391 1.71 2.00 6.46
C VAL A 391 1.19 1.57 5.10
N GLY A 392 1.22 0.27 4.80
CA GLY A 392 0.74 -0.32 3.57
C GLY A 392 0.79 -1.84 3.64
N GLU A 393 0.51 -2.50 2.53
CA GLU A 393 0.49 -3.96 2.44
C GLU A 393 0.89 -4.46 1.06
N VAL A 394 1.22 -5.74 1.00
CA VAL A 394 1.48 -6.46 -0.25
C VAL A 394 0.53 -7.62 -0.39
N MET A 395 0.22 -8.01 -1.63
CA MET A 395 -0.52 -9.20 -1.96
C MET A 395 0.32 -10.12 -2.83
N ALA A 396 0.60 -11.30 -2.34
CA ALA A 396 1.32 -12.34 -3.07
C ALA A 396 0.38 -13.48 -3.43
N ILE A 397 0.55 -14.05 -4.61
CA ILE A 397 -0.28 -15.13 -5.12
C ILE A 397 0.61 -16.31 -5.54
N GLY A 398 0.21 -17.51 -5.13
CA GLY A 398 0.88 -18.75 -5.48
C GLY A 398 -0.10 -19.91 -5.52
N ARG A 399 0.36 -21.07 -5.98
CA ARG A 399 -0.44 -22.32 -5.98
C ARG A 399 -0.34 -23.06 -4.65
N THR A 400 0.59 -22.64 -3.79
CA THR A 400 0.81 -23.17 -2.44
C THR A 400 1.09 -22.03 -1.47
N PHE A 401 0.88 -22.27 -0.17
CA PHE A 401 1.22 -21.30 0.87
C PHE A 401 2.71 -20.97 0.87
N GLU A 402 3.58 -21.99 0.69
CA GLU A 402 5.03 -21.80 0.64
C GLU A 402 5.44 -20.82 -0.47
N GLU A 403 4.85 -20.96 -1.66
CA GLU A 403 5.11 -20.05 -2.79
C GLU A 403 4.63 -18.63 -2.47
N ALA A 404 3.40 -18.49 -1.97
CA ALA A 404 2.79 -17.19 -1.69
C ALA A 404 3.53 -16.44 -0.58
N ILE A 405 3.87 -17.09 0.55
CA ILE A 405 4.56 -16.45 1.67
C ILE A 405 5.97 -15.99 1.28
N GLN A 406 6.71 -16.79 0.52
CA GLN A 406 8.05 -16.43 0.04
C GLN A 406 8.02 -15.18 -0.84
N LYS A 407 7.11 -15.11 -1.80
CA LYS A 407 6.90 -13.93 -2.64
C LYS A 407 6.56 -12.70 -1.79
N GLY A 408 5.57 -12.83 -0.90
CA GLY A 408 5.09 -11.74 -0.06
C GLY A 408 6.19 -11.16 0.82
N LEU A 409 7.00 -12.00 1.45
CA LEU A 409 8.10 -11.56 2.29
C LEU A 409 9.21 -10.81 1.52
N ARG A 410 9.42 -11.12 0.23
CA ARG A 410 10.32 -10.33 -0.62
C ARG A 410 9.69 -9.01 -1.06
N MET A 411 8.39 -9.00 -1.33
CA MET A 411 7.64 -7.80 -1.76
C MET A 411 7.65 -6.68 -0.71
N ILE A 412 7.74 -7.02 0.59
CA ILE A 412 7.80 -6.02 1.67
C ILE A 412 8.98 -5.07 1.50
N GLY A 413 10.12 -5.56 0.97
CA GLY A 413 11.27 -4.73 0.62
C GLY A 413 11.97 -4.06 1.82
N GLN A 414 12.06 -4.75 2.95
CA GLN A 414 12.72 -4.29 4.19
C GLN A 414 14.14 -4.89 4.38
N GLY A 415 14.83 -5.21 3.29
CA GLY A 415 16.17 -5.81 3.33
C GLY A 415 16.19 -7.30 3.68
N MET A 416 15.02 -7.94 3.76
CA MET A 416 14.89 -9.38 3.99
C MET A 416 14.68 -10.13 2.67
N HIS A 417 15.22 -11.33 2.58
CA HIS A 417 15.23 -12.12 1.34
C HIS A 417 14.23 -13.28 1.36
N GLY A 418 13.04 -13.09 1.96
CA GLY A 418 12.03 -14.13 2.12
C GLY A 418 12.22 -14.96 3.40
N PHE A 419 11.52 -16.11 3.49
CA PHE A 419 11.61 -17.00 4.64
C PHE A 419 12.84 -17.92 4.51
N VAL A 420 14.00 -17.35 4.79
CA VAL A 420 15.32 -18.00 4.77
C VAL A 420 16.16 -17.40 5.90
N GLU A 421 17.39 -17.87 6.07
CA GLU A 421 18.31 -17.23 6.99
C GLU A 421 18.67 -15.82 6.51
N ASN A 422 18.14 -14.81 7.20
CA ASN A 422 18.55 -13.43 7.06
C ASN A 422 19.67 -13.15 8.07
N LYS A 423 20.93 -13.30 7.66
CA LYS A 423 22.13 -13.23 8.54
C LYS A 423 22.28 -11.88 9.22
N GLU A 424 21.78 -10.84 8.55
CA GLU A 424 21.82 -9.45 8.99
C GLU A 424 20.91 -9.19 10.20
N LEU A 425 19.90 -10.02 10.40
CA LEU A 425 18.98 -9.91 11.53
C LEU A 425 19.60 -10.59 12.76
N VAL A 426 20.02 -9.81 13.73
CA VAL A 426 20.55 -10.31 15.00
C VAL A 426 19.43 -10.38 16.04
N ILE A 427 19.20 -11.56 16.60
CA ILE A 427 18.20 -11.82 17.64
C ILE A 427 18.92 -12.31 18.90
N PRO A 428 19.03 -11.49 19.95
CA PRO A 428 19.72 -11.88 21.19
C PRO A 428 18.98 -12.96 21.98
N ASP A 429 17.65 -12.92 21.97
CA ASP A 429 16.78 -13.84 22.72
C ASP A 429 15.63 -14.29 21.81
N ILE A 430 15.69 -15.53 21.34
CA ILE A 430 14.72 -16.12 20.42
C ILE A 430 13.38 -16.34 21.12
N ASP A 431 13.36 -16.84 22.37
CA ASP A 431 12.12 -17.13 23.09
C ASP A 431 11.31 -15.85 23.28
N LYS A 432 11.97 -14.79 23.76
CA LYS A 432 11.34 -13.48 23.91
C LYS A 432 10.83 -12.93 22.58
N ALA A 433 11.64 -13.00 21.52
CA ALA A 433 11.28 -12.47 20.21
C ALA A 433 10.17 -13.27 19.50
N LEU A 434 9.96 -14.55 19.86
CA LEU A 434 8.81 -15.33 19.43
C LEU A 434 7.54 -14.96 20.21
N HIS A 435 7.68 -14.74 21.52
CA HIS A 435 6.55 -14.43 22.39
C HIS A 435 6.01 -13.02 22.19
N GLU A 436 6.90 -12.02 22.05
CA GLU A 436 6.55 -10.62 21.79
C GLU A 436 6.47 -10.36 20.29
N PRO A 437 5.28 -10.17 19.71
CA PRO A 437 5.12 -10.00 18.27
C PRO A 437 5.66 -8.64 17.81
N THR A 438 6.57 -8.67 16.85
CA THR A 438 7.07 -7.49 16.15
C THR A 438 6.98 -7.67 14.63
N ASP A 439 7.27 -6.61 13.87
CA ASP A 439 7.39 -6.66 12.40
C ASP A 439 8.44 -7.68 11.91
N LYS A 440 9.27 -8.22 12.81
CA LYS A 440 10.32 -9.20 12.48
C LYS A 440 9.98 -10.63 12.89
N ARG A 441 8.86 -10.87 13.62
CA ARG A 441 8.56 -12.21 14.20
C ARG A 441 8.60 -13.34 13.17
N ILE A 442 8.10 -13.12 11.94
CA ILE A 442 8.15 -14.14 10.88
C ILE A 442 9.59 -14.56 10.55
N PHE A 443 10.55 -13.65 10.59
CA PHE A 443 11.96 -13.96 10.35
C PHE A 443 12.63 -14.57 11.60
N VAL A 444 12.12 -14.27 12.81
CA VAL A 444 12.55 -14.92 14.04
C VAL A 444 12.19 -16.41 14.02
N ILE A 445 11.01 -16.77 13.48
CA ILE A 445 10.60 -18.16 13.29
C ILE A 445 11.60 -18.92 12.43
N SER A 446 12.10 -18.33 11.34
CA SER A 446 13.12 -18.98 10.51
C SER A 446 14.44 -19.22 11.25
N LYS A 447 14.84 -18.28 12.12
CA LYS A 447 16.02 -18.45 13.00
C LYS A 447 15.80 -19.50 14.07
N ALA A 448 14.61 -19.56 14.68
CA ALA A 448 14.25 -20.57 15.66
C ALA A 448 14.33 -21.98 15.05
N PHE A 449 13.76 -22.21 13.89
CA PHE A 449 13.86 -23.49 13.19
C PHE A 449 15.31 -23.87 12.90
N ARG A 450 16.13 -22.93 12.47
CA ARG A 450 17.56 -23.18 12.24
C ARG A 450 18.32 -23.45 13.52
N ALA A 451 17.91 -22.89 14.64
CA ALA A 451 18.47 -23.17 15.96
C ALA A 451 17.96 -24.50 16.54
N GLY A 452 17.09 -25.24 15.84
CA GLY A 452 16.60 -26.54 16.24
C GLY A 452 15.30 -26.55 17.03
N TYR A 453 14.57 -25.42 17.09
CA TYR A 453 13.23 -25.39 17.69
C TYR A 453 12.27 -26.27 16.88
N THR A 454 11.46 -27.02 17.60
CA THR A 454 10.38 -27.82 17.00
C THR A 454 9.16 -26.97 16.70
N ILE A 455 8.27 -27.48 15.85
CA ILE A 455 6.98 -26.84 15.54
C ILE A 455 6.17 -26.64 16.83
N ASP A 456 6.20 -27.63 17.75
CA ASP A 456 5.48 -27.53 19.01
C ASP A 456 6.00 -26.43 19.90
N GLN A 457 7.33 -26.26 20.02
CA GLN A 457 7.95 -25.18 20.79
C GLN A 457 7.60 -23.80 20.22
N VAL A 458 7.67 -23.64 18.88
CA VAL A 458 7.30 -22.38 18.25
C VAL A 458 5.80 -22.09 18.41
N HIS A 459 4.96 -23.11 18.28
CA HIS A 459 3.51 -22.98 18.51
C HIS A 459 3.21 -22.55 19.95
N GLU A 460 3.85 -23.16 20.95
CA GLU A 460 3.62 -22.78 22.36
C GLU A 460 3.98 -21.32 22.63
N LEU A 461 5.03 -20.79 22.02
CA LEU A 461 5.47 -19.41 22.22
C LEU A 461 4.65 -18.40 21.42
N THR A 462 4.19 -18.76 20.22
CA THR A 462 3.55 -17.84 19.30
C THR A 462 2.03 -18.01 19.19
N LYS A 463 1.52 -19.19 19.52
CA LYS A 463 0.15 -19.68 19.28
C LYS A 463 -0.26 -19.69 17.79
N ILE A 464 0.70 -19.55 16.88
CA ILE A 464 0.46 -19.71 15.42
C ILE A 464 0.10 -21.17 15.13
N ASP A 465 -0.89 -21.38 14.25
CA ASP A 465 -1.34 -22.72 13.91
C ASP A 465 -0.21 -23.60 13.37
N LYS A 466 -0.15 -24.84 13.85
CA LYS A 466 0.89 -25.81 13.49
C LYS A 466 0.93 -26.13 12.01
N TRP A 467 -0.20 -26.00 11.29
CA TRP A 467 -0.25 -26.18 9.84
C TRP A 467 0.63 -25.15 9.13
N PHE A 468 0.52 -23.87 9.51
CA PHE A 468 1.37 -22.81 8.94
C PHE A 468 2.85 -23.04 9.29
N LEU A 469 3.12 -23.40 10.54
CA LEU A 469 4.50 -23.68 10.99
C LEU A 469 5.11 -24.87 10.24
N GLN A 470 4.32 -25.91 9.93
CA GLN A 470 4.77 -27.04 9.11
C GLN A 470 5.12 -26.61 7.69
N LYS A 471 4.31 -25.71 7.09
CA LYS A 471 4.58 -25.16 5.76
C LYS A 471 5.85 -24.33 5.73
N LEU A 472 6.09 -23.53 6.76
CA LEU A 472 7.35 -22.79 6.92
C LEU A 472 8.54 -23.72 7.13
N MET A 473 8.37 -24.81 7.89
CA MET A 473 9.39 -25.83 8.04
C MET A 473 9.77 -26.50 6.72
N ASN A 474 8.81 -26.72 5.80
CA ASN A 474 9.10 -27.27 4.47
C ASN A 474 10.06 -26.36 3.70
N ILE A 475 9.87 -25.03 3.78
CA ILE A 475 10.78 -24.05 3.16
C ILE A 475 12.19 -24.15 3.78
N MET A 476 12.27 -24.24 5.11
CA MET A 476 13.55 -24.37 5.81
C MET A 476 14.29 -25.64 5.46
N ASN A 477 13.58 -26.76 5.31
CA ASN A 477 14.18 -28.03 4.87
C ASN A 477 14.82 -27.90 3.48
N THR A 478 14.11 -27.32 2.51
CA THR A 478 14.66 -27.07 1.18
C THR A 478 15.84 -26.10 1.21
N SER A 479 15.78 -25.06 2.08
CA SER A 479 16.91 -24.15 2.26
C SER A 479 18.14 -24.89 2.80
N GLU A 480 17.96 -25.81 3.73
CA GLU A 480 19.05 -26.62 4.29
C GLU A 480 19.63 -27.61 3.24
N GLU A 481 18.78 -28.24 2.43
CA GLU A 481 19.23 -29.08 1.32
C GLU A 481 20.11 -28.29 0.33
N LEU A 482 19.72 -27.06 -0.01
CA LEU A 482 20.51 -26.18 -0.87
C LEU A 482 21.86 -25.82 -0.21
N HIS A 483 21.88 -25.50 1.07
CA HIS A 483 23.12 -25.24 1.83
C HIS A 483 24.05 -26.44 1.86
N GLN A 484 23.53 -27.63 2.19
CA GLN A 484 24.30 -28.87 2.24
C GLN A 484 24.88 -29.19 0.87
N TRP A 485 24.10 -29.00 -0.20
CA TRP A 485 24.59 -29.18 -1.55
C TRP A 485 25.73 -28.18 -1.86
N GLY A 486 25.53 -26.88 -1.56
CA GLY A 486 26.51 -25.82 -1.81
C GLY A 486 27.83 -25.99 -1.07
N ASN A 487 27.82 -26.58 0.14
CA ASN A 487 29.03 -26.88 0.91
C ASN A 487 29.93 -27.91 0.22
N ASN A 488 29.36 -28.78 -0.62
CA ASN A 488 30.06 -29.84 -1.31
C ASN A 488 30.33 -29.54 -2.80
N HIS A 489 29.65 -28.55 -3.38
CA HIS A 489 29.68 -28.22 -4.79
C HIS A 489 29.72 -26.69 -4.95
N LYS A 490 30.49 -26.18 -5.89
CA LYS A 490 30.65 -24.72 -6.06
C LYS A 490 30.14 -24.17 -7.40
N GLN A 491 29.71 -25.04 -8.32
CA GLN A 491 29.24 -24.58 -9.63
C GLN A 491 27.73 -24.70 -9.77
N ILE A 492 27.05 -23.56 -10.03
CA ILE A 492 25.59 -23.50 -10.22
C ILE A 492 25.12 -24.51 -11.28
N ALA A 493 25.91 -24.73 -12.33
CA ALA A 493 25.59 -25.66 -13.42
C ALA A 493 25.51 -27.16 -13.02
N ASP A 494 25.94 -27.49 -11.81
CA ASP A 494 25.87 -28.85 -11.28
C ASP A 494 24.68 -29.06 -10.32
N LEU A 495 23.90 -28.00 -10.04
CA LEU A 495 22.76 -28.09 -9.15
C LEU A 495 21.71 -29.08 -9.71
N PRO A 496 21.29 -30.11 -8.94
CA PRO A 496 20.29 -31.06 -9.42
C PRO A 496 18.99 -30.38 -9.85
N ALA A 497 18.52 -30.73 -11.03
CA ALA A 497 17.31 -30.14 -11.62
C ALA A 497 16.08 -30.32 -10.72
N ASP A 498 15.97 -31.47 -10.04
CA ASP A 498 14.83 -31.72 -9.12
C ASP A 498 14.86 -30.83 -7.90
N LEU A 499 16.04 -30.61 -7.28
CA LEU A 499 16.17 -29.70 -6.14
C LEU A 499 15.91 -28.25 -6.57
N LEU A 500 16.42 -27.85 -7.73
CA LEU A 500 16.15 -26.54 -8.29
C LEU A 500 14.64 -26.34 -8.56
N LYS A 501 13.97 -27.32 -9.14
CA LYS A 501 12.54 -27.30 -9.41
C LYS A 501 11.70 -27.28 -8.13
N GLN A 502 12.08 -28.03 -7.11
CA GLN A 502 11.46 -28.02 -5.78
C GLN A 502 11.58 -26.64 -5.15
N ALA A 503 12.78 -26.05 -5.13
CA ALA A 503 13.00 -24.70 -4.59
C ALA A 503 12.15 -23.67 -5.32
N LYS A 504 12.10 -23.69 -6.66
CA LYS A 504 11.27 -22.76 -7.45
C LYS A 504 9.78 -22.91 -7.14
N ARG A 505 9.28 -24.13 -6.99
CA ARG A 505 7.89 -24.41 -6.63
C ARG A 505 7.52 -23.93 -5.21
N GLN A 506 8.47 -23.93 -4.30
CA GLN A 506 8.32 -23.38 -2.96
C GLN A 506 8.57 -21.86 -2.89
N GLY A 507 8.71 -21.19 -4.04
CA GLY A 507 8.81 -19.76 -4.13
C GLY A 507 10.20 -19.17 -3.90
N PHE A 508 11.27 -19.95 -3.90
CA PHE A 508 12.64 -19.43 -3.84
C PHE A 508 12.95 -18.59 -5.07
N SER A 509 13.48 -17.38 -4.88
CA SER A 509 14.03 -16.58 -5.96
C SER A 509 15.38 -17.11 -6.43
N ASP A 510 15.79 -16.74 -7.65
CA ASP A 510 17.11 -17.08 -8.18
C ASP A 510 18.22 -16.51 -7.28
N PHE A 511 17.99 -15.32 -6.68
CA PHE A 511 18.88 -14.72 -5.69
C PHE A 511 18.99 -15.56 -4.41
N GLN A 512 17.87 -16.03 -3.86
CA GLN A 512 17.87 -16.89 -2.66
C GLN A 512 18.61 -18.20 -2.91
N ILE A 513 18.45 -18.79 -4.09
CA ILE A 513 19.15 -20.04 -4.46
C ILE A 513 20.66 -19.79 -4.57
N ALA A 514 21.10 -18.75 -5.29
CA ALA A 514 22.50 -18.38 -5.39
C ALA A 514 23.15 -18.17 -4.01
N ARG A 515 22.44 -17.47 -3.12
CA ARG A 515 22.87 -17.22 -1.74
C ARG A 515 22.93 -18.50 -0.91
N ALA A 516 21.93 -19.37 -1.00
CA ALA A 516 21.85 -20.63 -0.25
C ALA A 516 22.99 -21.59 -0.59
N ILE A 517 23.33 -21.71 -1.87
CA ILE A 517 24.43 -22.56 -2.32
C ILE A 517 25.82 -21.93 -2.09
N GLY A 518 25.89 -20.71 -1.52
CA GLY A 518 27.15 -20.05 -1.19
C GLY A 518 27.92 -19.54 -2.40
N TYR A 519 27.23 -18.98 -3.40
CA TYR A 519 27.88 -18.35 -4.55
C TYR A 519 28.88 -17.28 -4.10
N GLU A 520 30.14 -17.38 -4.57
CA GLU A 520 31.22 -16.46 -4.28
C GLU A 520 31.32 -15.41 -5.39
N GLY A 521 30.83 -14.22 -5.18
CA GLY A 521 30.81 -13.14 -6.16
C GLY A 521 29.69 -12.15 -5.91
N ASP A 522 29.42 -11.31 -6.89
CA ASP A 522 28.27 -10.42 -6.82
C ASP A 522 26.97 -11.23 -6.85
N MET A 523 26.08 -10.99 -5.89
CA MET A 523 24.84 -11.76 -5.76
C MET A 523 23.88 -11.54 -6.94
N GLU A 524 23.96 -10.40 -7.60
CA GLU A 524 23.17 -10.10 -8.77
C GLU A 524 23.62 -10.94 -9.97
N ASP A 525 24.94 -11.11 -10.14
CA ASP A 525 25.50 -12.04 -11.13
C ASP A 525 25.13 -13.51 -10.80
N GLY A 526 25.23 -13.88 -9.52
CA GLY A 526 24.79 -15.20 -9.06
C GLY A 526 23.33 -15.50 -9.38
N SER A 527 22.46 -14.53 -9.16
CA SER A 527 21.03 -14.62 -9.52
C SER A 527 20.84 -14.81 -11.04
N LEU A 528 21.57 -14.07 -11.85
CA LEU A 528 21.52 -14.21 -13.31
C LEU A 528 22.03 -15.56 -13.79
N TYR A 529 23.08 -16.12 -13.18
CA TYR A 529 23.57 -17.48 -13.48
C TYR A 529 22.52 -18.54 -13.14
N VAL A 530 21.88 -18.45 -11.96
CA VAL A 530 20.78 -19.38 -11.61
C VAL A 530 19.64 -19.27 -12.62
N ARG A 531 19.26 -18.05 -12.99
CA ARG A 531 18.23 -17.80 -14.01
C ARG A 531 18.56 -18.49 -15.34
N ASN A 532 19.75 -18.27 -15.85
CA ASN A 532 20.19 -18.84 -17.12
C ASN A 532 20.25 -20.39 -17.07
N TYR A 533 20.74 -20.92 -15.96
CA TYR A 533 20.82 -22.38 -15.76
C TYR A 533 19.41 -23.01 -15.68
N ARG A 534 18.48 -22.46 -14.87
CA ARG A 534 17.13 -23.03 -14.82
C ARG A 534 16.40 -22.97 -16.17
N LYS A 535 16.61 -21.89 -16.93
CA LYS A 535 16.04 -21.77 -18.29
C LYS A 535 16.61 -22.84 -19.25
N SER A 536 17.89 -23.11 -19.17
CA SER A 536 18.52 -24.20 -20.00
C SER A 536 17.94 -25.58 -19.69
N LEU A 537 17.42 -25.77 -18.47
CA LEU A 537 16.72 -26.99 -18.03
C LEU A 537 15.21 -26.97 -18.31
N GLY A 538 14.68 -25.90 -18.93
CA GLY A 538 13.25 -25.74 -19.16
C GLY A 538 12.44 -25.43 -17.88
N ILE A 539 13.10 -25.04 -16.78
CA ILE A 539 12.43 -24.62 -15.54
C ILE A 539 12.08 -23.13 -15.64
N VAL A 540 10.89 -22.88 -16.17
CA VAL A 540 10.33 -21.55 -16.38
C VAL A 540 8.96 -21.45 -15.72
N PRO A 541 8.56 -20.27 -15.23
CA PRO A 541 7.22 -20.11 -14.68
C PRO A 541 6.17 -20.12 -15.79
N VAL A 542 4.94 -20.44 -15.41
CA VAL A 542 3.75 -20.28 -16.24
C VAL A 542 2.88 -19.16 -15.69
N VAL A 543 2.05 -18.58 -16.56
CA VAL A 543 1.12 -17.50 -16.21
C VAL A 543 -0.26 -18.07 -15.99
N LYS A 544 -0.84 -17.75 -14.84
CA LYS A 544 -2.19 -18.14 -14.45
C LYS A 544 -3.07 -16.90 -14.29
N GLN A 545 -4.35 -17.06 -14.61
CA GLN A 545 -5.37 -16.02 -14.35
C GLN A 545 -5.90 -16.12 -12.92
N ILE A 546 -6.20 -14.96 -12.34
CA ILE A 546 -7.05 -14.88 -11.16
C ILE A 546 -8.49 -15.07 -11.64
N ASP A 547 -9.18 -16.08 -11.16
CA ASP A 547 -10.55 -16.36 -11.51
C ASP A 547 -11.44 -16.57 -10.28
N THR A 548 -12.74 -16.45 -10.48
CA THR A 548 -13.73 -16.56 -9.42
C THR A 548 -14.37 -17.94 -9.32
N LEU A 549 -14.03 -18.85 -10.19
CA LEU A 549 -14.67 -20.17 -10.30
C LEU A 549 -13.68 -21.34 -10.27
N ALA A 550 -12.49 -21.13 -9.72
CA ALA A 550 -11.46 -22.15 -9.57
C ALA A 550 -11.20 -22.96 -10.86
N ALA A 551 -11.15 -22.30 -12.00
CA ALA A 551 -11.01 -22.86 -13.34
C ALA A 551 -12.16 -23.76 -13.82
N GLU A 552 -13.29 -23.83 -13.12
CA GLU A 552 -14.48 -24.57 -13.58
C GLU A 552 -15.21 -23.87 -14.74
N TYR A 553 -15.02 -22.56 -14.90
CA TYR A 553 -15.56 -21.76 -16.00
C TYR A 553 -14.49 -20.81 -16.56
N PRO A 554 -14.44 -20.58 -17.89
CA PRO A 554 -13.41 -19.72 -18.49
C PRO A 554 -13.46 -18.29 -17.93
N ALA A 555 -12.38 -17.86 -17.30
CA ALA A 555 -12.20 -16.49 -16.87
C ALA A 555 -11.80 -15.60 -18.04
N GLN A 556 -12.31 -14.37 -18.07
CA GLN A 556 -11.92 -13.32 -19.01
C GLN A 556 -11.28 -12.14 -18.29
N THR A 557 -10.66 -12.41 -17.15
CA THR A 557 -9.93 -11.43 -16.37
C THR A 557 -8.60 -11.08 -17.02
N ASN A 558 -8.16 -9.87 -16.80
CA ASN A 558 -6.81 -9.43 -17.12
C ASN A 558 -5.82 -9.59 -15.93
N TYR A 559 -6.27 -10.16 -14.80
CA TYR A 559 -5.46 -10.41 -13.62
C TYR A 559 -4.65 -11.69 -13.77
N LEU A 560 -3.33 -11.54 -13.68
CA LEU A 560 -2.36 -12.60 -13.94
C LEU A 560 -1.35 -12.70 -12.80
N TYR A 561 -0.82 -13.91 -12.58
CA TYR A 561 0.31 -14.16 -11.70
C TYR A 561 1.20 -15.27 -12.29
N LEU A 562 2.47 -15.29 -11.89
CA LEU A 562 3.42 -16.32 -12.33
C LEU A 562 3.58 -17.39 -11.26
N THR A 563 3.69 -18.66 -11.69
CA THR A 563 3.92 -19.79 -10.79
C THR A 563 4.77 -20.87 -11.48
N TYR A 564 5.56 -21.62 -10.70
CA TYR A 564 6.23 -22.83 -11.16
C TYR A 564 5.39 -24.10 -10.93
N SER A 565 4.23 -23.96 -10.31
CA SER A 565 3.31 -25.05 -10.01
C SER A 565 2.18 -25.14 -11.03
N GLY A 566 2.51 -25.07 -12.31
CA GLY A 566 1.61 -25.20 -13.46
C GLY A 566 2.28 -25.85 -14.64
N THR A 567 1.50 -26.21 -15.68
CA THR A 567 1.97 -26.88 -16.89
C THR A 567 1.82 -26.05 -18.16
N ALA A 568 0.92 -25.05 -18.14
CA ALA A 568 0.63 -24.21 -19.29
C ALA A 568 0.19 -22.80 -18.87
N ASN A 569 0.36 -21.84 -19.75
CA ASN A 569 -0.17 -20.49 -19.59
C ASN A 569 -1.68 -20.48 -19.85
N ASP A 570 -2.42 -19.70 -19.05
CA ASP A 570 -3.86 -19.49 -19.26
C ASP A 570 -4.14 -18.42 -20.31
N VAL A 571 -3.15 -17.64 -20.70
CA VAL A 571 -3.24 -16.58 -21.69
C VAL A 571 -2.32 -16.81 -22.87
N THR A 572 -2.70 -16.27 -24.03
CA THR A 572 -1.90 -16.32 -25.26
C THR A 572 -1.18 -15.00 -25.47
N TYR A 573 0.02 -15.05 -26.05
CA TYR A 573 0.84 -13.91 -26.38
C TYR A 573 0.91 -13.72 -27.90
N LEU A 574 0.66 -12.49 -28.35
CA LEU A 574 0.61 -12.17 -29.77
C LEU A 574 2.00 -11.97 -30.39
N GLY A 575 3.00 -11.59 -29.56
CA GLY A 575 4.38 -11.34 -30.03
C GLY A 575 4.52 -10.19 -31.04
N ASP A 576 3.55 -9.27 -31.08
CA ASP A 576 3.43 -8.21 -32.09
C ASP A 576 4.14 -6.91 -31.72
N HIS A 577 4.87 -6.87 -30.60
CA HIS A 577 5.56 -5.69 -30.05
C HIS A 577 4.67 -4.44 -29.88
N ARG A 578 3.37 -4.62 -29.67
CA ARG A 578 2.41 -3.53 -29.50
C ARG A 578 1.97 -3.30 -28.07
N SER A 579 2.72 -3.80 -27.11
CA SER A 579 2.49 -3.57 -25.68
C SER A 579 3.57 -2.67 -25.08
N ILE A 580 3.17 -1.90 -24.08
CA ILE A 580 4.05 -1.10 -23.21
C ILE A 580 3.86 -1.61 -21.79
N VAL A 581 4.96 -1.92 -21.13
CA VAL A 581 4.95 -2.35 -19.74
C VAL A 581 5.24 -1.15 -18.83
N VAL A 582 4.40 -0.96 -17.83
CA VAL A 582 4.58 0.03 -16.76
C VAL A 582 4.90 -0.72 -15.48
N LEU A 583 5.99 -0.36 -14.82
CA LEU A 583 6.34 -0.90 -13.50
C LEU A 583 5.74 -0.03 -12.41
N GLY A 584 4.96 -0.65 -11.51
CA GLY A 584 4.26 0.03 -10.43
C GLY A 584 5.16 0.42 -9.25
N SER A 585 4.57 1.00 -8.22
CA SER A 585 5.28 1.50 -7.04
C SER A 585 5.51 0.44 -5.94
N GLY A 586 4.84 -0.70 -6.03
CA GLY A 586 4.84 -1.70 -4.97
C GLY A 586 4.07 -1.27 -3.72
N ALA A 587 4.47 -1.80 -2.56
CA ALA A 587 3.83 -1.48 -1.29
C ALA A 587 3.92 0.00 -0.94
N TYR A 588 2.84 0.55 -0.39
CA TYR A 588 2.89 1.87 0.24
C TYR A 588 3.85 1.84 1.43
N ARG A 589 4.60 2.93 1.57
CA ARG A 589 5.62 3.12 2.59
C ARG A 589 5.85 4.61 2.83
N ILE A 590 6.51 4.95 3.92
CA ILE A 590 6.96 6.32 4.13
C ILE A 590 7.86 6.74 2.96
N GLY A 591 7.45 7.77 2.23
CA GLY A 591 8.14 8.29 1.04
C GLY A 591 7.68 7.76 -0.32
N SER A 592 6.75 6.79 -0.35
CA SER A 592 6.19 6.28 -1.61
C SER A 592 4.78 5.73 -1.37
N SER A 593 3.77 6.45 -1.81
CA SER A 593 2.37 6.12 -1.56
C SER A 593 1.51 6.36 -2.80
N VAL A 594 0.27 6.82 -2.65
CA VAL A 594 -0.73 6.98 -3.71
C VAL A 594 -0.29 7.91 -4.84
N GLU A 595 0.63 8.82 -4.61
CA GLU A 595 1.16 9.73 -5.61
C GLU A 595 1.83 9.00 -6.79
N PHE A 596 2.52 7.89 -6.53
CA PHE A 596 3.12 7.07 -7.60
C PHE A 596 2.10 6.13 -8.26
N ASP A 597 1.08 5.72 -7.53
CA ASP A 597 -0.04 5.01 -8.13
C ASP A 597 -0.80 5.91 -9.10
N TRP A 598 -1.04 7.17 -8.71
CA TRP A 598 -1.58 8.19 -9.61
C TRP A 598 -0.74 8.32 -10.89
N CYS A 599 0.59 8.41 -10.76
CA CYS A 599 1.48 8.48 -11.91
C CYS A 599 1.34 7.24 -12.82
N GLY A 600 1.30 6.04 -12.23
CA GLY A 600 1.10 4.79 -12.96
C GLY A 600 -0.22 4.76 -13.73
N VAL A 601 -1.32 5.15 -13.08
CA VAL A 601 -2.66 5.22 -13.69
C VAL A 601 -2.69 6.22 -14.85
N GLN A 602 -2.10 7.42 -14.70
CA GLN A 602 -2.04 8.39 -15.77
C GLN A 602 -1.21 7.89 -16.97
N ALA A 603 -0.11 7.17 -16.72
CA ALA A 603 0.69 6.56 -17.78
C ALA A 603 -0.12 5.48 -18.52
N LEU A 604 -0.79 4.57 -17.82
CA LEU A 604 -1.62 3.52 -18.42
C LEU A 604 -2.75 4.11 -19.27
N ASN A 605 -3.43 5.13 -18.76
CA ASN A 605 -4.49 5.82 -19.49
C ASN A 605 -3.97 6.46 -20.79
N THR A 606 -2.79 7.08 -20.72
CA THR A 606 -2.15 7.69 -21.89
C THR A 606 -1.76 6.64 -22.93
N ILE A 607 -1.13 5.54 -22.51
CA ILE A 607 -0.75 4.42 -23.37
C ILE A 607 -1.96 3.89 -24.15
N ARG A 608 -3.09 3.69 -23.46
CA ARG A 608 -4.35 3.22 -24.08
C ARG A 608 -4.95 4.23 -25.05
N LYS A 609 -4.95 5.53 -24.68
CA LYS A 609 -5.42 6.63 -25.58
C LYS A 609 -4.61 6.70 -26.87
N GLU A 610 -3.30 6.44 -26.81
CA GLU A 610 -2.40 6.42 -27.96
C GLU A 610 -2.43 5.09 -28.75
N GLY A 611 -3.34 4.17 -28.41
CA GLY A 611 -3.61 2.93 -29.16
C GLY A 611 -2.62 1.80 -28.91
N TRP A 612 -1.83 1.84 -27.83
CA TRP A 612 -0.98 0.77 -27.40
C TRP A 612 -1.68 -0.13 -26.37
N ARG A 613 -1.30 -1.40 -26.30
CA ARG A 613 -1.71 -2.27 -25.18
C ARG A 613 -0.90 -1.91 -23.94
N SER A 614 -1.62 -1.70 -22.86
CA SER A 614 -1.05 -1.37 -21.56
C SER A 614 -0.89 -2.63 -20.71
N VAL A 615 0.30 -2.81 -20.16
CA VAL A 615 0.62 -3.90 -19.23
C VAL A 615 1.16 -3.28 -17.93
N MET A 616 0.62 -3.70 -16.80
CA MET A 616 1.08 -3.27 -15.48
C MET A 616 1.69 -4.46 -14.73
N ILE A 617 2.82 -4.23 -14.05
CA ILE A 617 3.35 -5.15 -13.04
C ILE A 617 3.31 -4.41 -11.70
N ASN A 618 2.50 -4.90 -10.76
CA ASN A 618 2.41 -4.34 -9.41
C ASN A 618 1.84 -5.39 -8.45
N TYR A 619 2.08 -5.25 -7.15
CA TYR A 619 1.67 -6.21 -6.13
C TYR A 619 0.95 -5.58 -4.93
N ASN A 620 0.58 -4.32 -5.04
CA ASN A 620 -0.13 -3.60 -3.98
C ASN A 620 -1.65 -3.69 -4.20
N PRO A 621 -2.42 -4.34 -3.30
CA PRO A 621 -3.86 -4.48 -3.46
C PRO A 621 -4.64 -3.18 -3.20
N GLU A 622 -4.02 -2.20 -2.54
CA GLU A 622 -4.65 -0.92 -2.19
C GLU A 622 -4.68 0.09 -3.36
N THR A 623 -4.01 -0.22 -4.48
CA THR A 623 -3.82 0.71 -5.60
C THR A 623 -4.97 0.70 -6.60
N VAL A 624 -5.19 1.83 -7.27
CA VAL A 624 -6.09 1.96 -8.42
C VAL A 624 -5.46 1.36 -9.69
N SER A 625 -4.14 1.43 -9.84
CA SER A 625 -3.43 0.82 -10.98
C SER A 625 -3.61 -0.70 -11.07
N THR A 626 -3.99 -1.34 -9.98
CA THR A 626 -4.29 -2.78 -9.94
C THR A 626 -5.78 -3.09 -10.05
N ASP A 627 -6.61 -2.16 -10.46
CA ASP A 627 -8.03 -2.41 -10.74
C ASP A 627 -8.20 -3.15 -12.08
N TYR A 628 -9.26 -3.96 -12.15
CA TYR A 628 -9.55 -4.83 -13.30
C TYR A 628 -9.72 -4.12 -14.64
N ASP A 629 -9.92 -2.81 -14.63
CA ASP A 629 -10.24 -1.99 -15.82
C ASP A 629 -9.15 -0.96 -16.16
N MET A 630 -8.08 -0.88 -15.38
CA MET A 630 -7.03 0.14 -15.55
C MET A 630 -6.04 -0.17 -16.67
N CYS A 631 -5.83 -1.43 -17.01
CA CYS A 631 -4.90 -1.84 -18.08
C CYS A 631 -5.41 -3.09 -18.80
N ASP A 632 -4.79 -3.40 -19.95
CA ASP A 632 -5.16 -4.57 -20.74
C ASP A 632 -4.66 -5.88 -20.11
N ARG A 633 -3.51 -5.84 -19.41
CA ARG A 633 -2.98 -6.95 -18.62
C ARG A 633 -2.33 -6.45 -17.34
N LEU A 634 -2.65 -7.11 -16.24
CA LEU A 634 -2.11 -6.82 -14.93
C LEU A 634 -1.43 -8.08 -14.37
N TYR A 635 -0.15 -7.98 -14.11
CA TYR A 635 0.60 -9.01 -13.38
C TYR A 635 0.68 -8.63 -11.90
N PHE A 636 -0.04 -9.38 -11.07
CA PHE A 636 0.13 -9.35 -9.63
C PHE A 636 1.35 -10.19 -9.25
N ASP A 637 2.53 -9.60 -9.36
CA ASP A 637 3.77 -10.29 -9.02
C ASP A 637 4.86 -9.28 -8.60
N GLU A 638 6.00 -9.82 -8.18
CA GLU A 638 7.11 -9.04 -7.63
C GLU A 638 7.71 -8.08 -8.67
N LEU A 639 8.11 -6.90 -8.19
CA LEU A 639 8.94 -5.95 -8.93
C LEU A 639 10.43 -6.25 -8.72
N THR A 640 10.81 -7.53 -8.82
CA THR A 640 12.20 -7.99 -8.81
C THR A 640 12.71 -8.15 -10.23
N PHE A 641 14.03 -8.07 -10.42
CA PHE A 641 14.62 -8.27 -11.73
C PHE A 641 14.21 -9.62 -12.36
N GLU A 642 14.22 -10.69 -11.56
CA GLU A 642 13.81 -12.04 -12.00
C GLU A 642 12.40 -12.06 -12.59
N ARG A 643 11.41 -11.54 -11.82
CA ARG A 643 10.00 -11.59 -12.22
C ARG A 643 9.67 -10.63 -13.36
N VAL A 644 10.23 -9.44 -13.31
CA VAL A 644 10.08 -8.47 -14.40
C VAL A 644 10.62 -9.05 -15.69
N MET A 645 11.82 -9.68 -15.69
CA MET A 645 12.37 -10.34 -16.87
C MET A 645 11.51 -11.51 -17.35
N ASP A 646 10.94 -12.32 -16.43
CA ASP A 646 10.05 -13.43 -16.81
C ASP A 646 8.80 -12.91 -17.56
N VAL A 647 8.22 -11.80 -17.10
CA VAL A 647 7.08 -11.15 -17.77
C VAL A 647 7.47 -10.54 -19.11
N LEU A 648 8.61 -9.82 -19.16
CA LEU A 648 9.06 -9.13 -20.37
C LEU A 648 9.39 -10.13 -21.50
N GLU A 649 9.95 -11.29 -21.18
CA GLU A 649 10.21 -12.35 -22.15
C GLU A 649 8.91 -12.94 -22.73
N LEU A 650 7.84 -13.01 -21.94
CA LEU A 650 6.54 -13.49 -22.39
C LEU A 650 5.77 -12.42 -23.20
N GLU A 651 5.73 -11.19 -22.71
CA GLU A 651 5.01 -10.07 -23.36
C GLU A 651 5.70 -9.56 -24.62
N ASN A 652 7.03 -9.66 -24.66
CA ASN A 652 7.85 -9.12 -25.75
C ASN A 652 7.42 -7.68 -26.13
N PRO A 653 7.44 -6.73 -25.17
CA PRO A 653 6.87 -5.41 -25.35
C PRO A 653 7.72 -4.54 -26.29
N HIS A 654 7.14 -3.44 -26.77
CA HIS A 654 7.89 -2.37 -27.43
C HIS A 654 8.91 -1.71 -26.48
N GLY A 655 8.53 -1.56 -25.21
CA GLY A 655 9.43 -1.02 -24.19
C GLY A 655 8.80 -1.01 -22.81
N VAL A 656 9.60 -0.54 -21.84
CA VAL A 656 9.25 -0.50 -20.42
C VAL A 656 9.38 0.92 -19.87
N ILE A 657 8.36 1.38 -19.14
CA ILE A 657 8.38 2.63 -18.38
C ILE A 657 8.76 2.32 -16.93
N VAL A 658 9.88 2.86 -16.49
CA VAL A 658 10.41 2.69 -15.12
C VAL A 658 10.26 3.96 -14.26
N SER A 659 9.93 5.10 -14.87
CA SER A 659 10.02 6.43 -14.25
C SER A 659 8.76 6.91 -13.55
N THR A 660 7.66 6.13 -13.55
CA THR A 660 6.37 6.52 -12.94
C THR A 660 6.10 5.84 -11.59
N GLY A 661 6.77 4.75 -11.27
CA GLY A 661 6.54 3.95 -10.05
C GLY A 661 7.47 4.29 -8.86
N GLY A 662 8.16 5.42 -8.87
CA GLY A 662 9.11 5.80 -7.82
C GLY A 662 10.45 5.07 -7.93
N GLN A 663 11.11 4.86 -6.79
CA GLN A 663 12.48 4.34 -6.76
C GLN A 663 12.61 2.85 -7.13
N ILE A 664 11.62 2.02 -6.76
CA ILE A 664 11.71 0.56 -7.00
C ILE A 664 11.92 0.23 -8.48
N PRO A 665 11.05 0.66 -9.40
CA PRO A 665 11.26 0.38 -10.81
C PRO A 665 12.46 1.13 -11.41
N ASN A 666 12.77 2.33 -10.92
CA ASN A 666 13.90 3.11 -11.40
C ASN A 666 15.24 2.38 -11.16
N ASN A 667 15.38 1.71 -10.01
CA ASN A 667 16.57 0.91 -9.69
C ASN A 667 16.78 -0.31 -10.61
N LEU A 668 15.75 -0.74 -11.33
CA LEU A 668 15.87 -1.86 -12.27
C LEU A 668 16.39 -1.45 -13.64
N ALA A 669 16.38 -0.14 -13.96
CA ALA A 669 16.64 0.36 -15.32
C ALA A 669 17.96 -0.14 -15.90
N LEU A 670 19.08 0.01 -15.19
CA LEU A 670 20.42 -0.36 -15.68
C LEU A 670 20.54 -1.88 -15.92
N ARG A 671 19.96 -2.68 -15.04
CA ARG A 671 19.99 -4.14 -15.17
C ARG A 671 19.12 -4.65 -16.32
N LEU A 672 17.96 -4.05 -16.54
CA LEU A 672 17.08 -4.36 -17.65
C LEU A 672 17.73 -3.98 -18.99
N ASP A 673 18.33 -2.79 -19.06
CA ASP A 673 19.08 -2.33 -20.23
C ASP A 673 20.24 -3.28 -20.59
N ALA A 674 20.98 -3.77 -19.58
CA ALA A 674 22.04 -4.76 -19.76
C ALA A 674 21.54 -6.11 -20.36
N GLN A 675 20.25 -6.38 -20.30
CA GLN A 675 19.60 -7.53 -20.95
C GLN A 675 18.91 -7.15 -22.29
N ASN A 676 19.26 -5.99 -22.86
CA ASN A 676 18.70 -5.45 -24.09
C ASN A 676 17.18 -5.16 -24.02
N ILE A 677 16.66 -4.85 -22.85
CA ILE A 677 15.29 -4.37 -22.68
C ILE A 677 15.25 -2.88 -23.00
N HIS A 678 14.36 -2.49 -23.89
CA HIS A 678 14.18 -1.09 -24.28
C HIS A 678 13.50 -0.29 -23.17
N ILE A 679 14.28 0.54 -22.46
CA ILE A 679 13.77 1.50 -21.48
C ILE A 679 13.23 2.71 -22.23
N LEU A 680 11.94 3.02 -22.03
CA LEU A 680 11.29 4.17 -22.66
C LEU A 680 11.57 5.45 -21.87
N GLY A 681 11.95 6.50 -22.61
CA GLY A 681 12.26 7.80 -22.01
C GLY A 681 13.75 8.01 -21.78
N THR A 682 14.10 8.48 -20.58
CA THR A 682 15.51 8.75 -20.24
C THR A 682 16.31 7.44 -20.18
N SER A 683 17.52 7.44 -20.77
CA SER A 683 18.36 6.24 -20.84
C SER A 683 18.75 5.73 -19.46
N ALA A 684 18.91 4.40 -19.35
CA ALA A 684 19.34 3.76 -18.11
C ALA A 684 20.70 4.30 -17.62
N GLN A 685 21.63 4.65 -18.54
CA GLN A 685 22.90 5.27 -18.20
C GLN A 685 22.74 6.67 -17.62
N SER A 686 21.81 7.46 -18.12
CA SER A 686 21.53 8.80 -17.56
C SER A 686 20.88 8.69 -16.19
N ILE A 687 20.03 7.70 -15.98
CA ILE A 687 19.44 7.38 -14.66
C ILE A 687 20.56 7.05 -13.67
N ASP A 688 21.46 6.15 -14.04
CA ASP A 688 22.62 5.77 -13.22
C ASP A 688 23.54 6.98 -12.92
N ASN A 689 23.79 7.83 -13.91
CA ASN A 689 24.57 9.05 -13.73
C ASN A 689 23.94 10.06 -12.77
N ALA A 690 22.62 10.08 -12.65
CA ALA A 690 21.92 10.96 -11.72
C ALA A 690 21.80 10.36 -10.31
N GLU A 691 21.66 9.05 -10.20
CA GLU A 691 21.52 8.32 -8.92
C GLU A 691 22.86 8.12 -8.20
N ASP A 692 23.93 7.91 -8.96
CA ASP A 692 25.28 7.79 -8.43
C ASP A 692 25.84 9.16 -8.06
N ARG A 693 26.12 9.36 -6.79
CA ARG A 693 26.53 10.67 -6.26
C ARG A 693 27.83 11.20 -6.86
N ASP A 694 28.80 10.33 -7.05
CA ASP A 694 30.11 10.70 -7.63
C ASP A 694 29.96 11.13 -9.09
N LYS A 695 29.19 10.36 -9.87
CA LYS A 695 28.92 10.65 -11.28
C LYS A 695 28.11 11.94 -11.43
N PHE A 696 27.08 12.12 -10.60
CA PHE A 696 26.25 13.32 -10.62
C PHE A 696 27.07 14.57 -10.24
N SER A 697 27.84 14.49 -9.16
CA SER A 697 28.72 15.59 -8.72
C SER A 697 29.72 15.96 -9.80
N ALA A 698 30.42 15.00 -10.40
CA ALA A 698 31.35 15.24 -11.49
C ALA A 698 30.69 15.88 -12.73
N MET A 699 29.44 15.53 -12.98
CA MET A 699 28.64 16.14 -14.05
C MET A 699 28.33 17.62 -13.72
N LEU A 700 27.88 17.92 -12.49
CA LEU A 700 27.61 19.30 -12.04
C LEU A 700 28.84 20.18 -12.13
N ASP A 701 30.01 19.70 -11.68
CA ASP A 701 31.27 20.41 -11.76
C ASP A 701 31.64 20.73 -13.22
N ARG A 702 31.47 19.79 -14.12
CA ARG A 702 31.74 19.95 -15.56
C ARG A 702 30.87 21.01 -16.23
N ILE A 703 29.60 21.13 -15.80
CA ILE A 703 28.68 22.16 -16.33
C ILE A 703 28.69 23.45 -15.50
N GLY A 704 29.53 23.56 -14.48
CA GLY A 704 29.68 24.75 -13.64
C GLY A 704 28.49 25.07 -12.77
N VAL A 705 27.80 24.04 -12.24
CA VAL A 705 26.65 24.15 -11.34
C VAL A 705 27.08 23.86 -9.91
N ASP A 706 26.75 24.74 -8.99
CA ASP A 706 27.09 24.61 -7.59
C ASP A 706 26.29 23.54 -6.85
N GLN A 707 26.95 22.88 -5.91
CA GLN A 707 26.39 21.89 -4.99
C GLN A 707 26.98 22.10 -3.58
N PRO A 708 26.34 21.63 -2.49
CA PRO A 708 26.96 21.58 -1.17
C PRO A 708 28.26 20.76 -1.22
N GLU A 709 29.31 21.19 -0.54
CA GLU A 709 30.53 20.37 -0.42
C GLU A 709 30.22 19.06 0.30
N TRP A 710 30.75 17.95 -0.20
CA TRP A 710 30.52 16.62 0.36
C TRP A 710 31.74 15.70 0.13
N ARG A 711 31.81 14.62 0.93
CA ARG A 711 32.78 13.52 0.79
C ARG A 711 32.20 12.21 1.26
N ALA A 712 32.57 11.13 0.56
CA ALA A 712 32.38 9.77 1.04
C ALA A 712 33.66 9.33 1.76
N LEU A 713 33.58 9.05 3.04
CA LEU A 713 34.71 8.88 3.95
C LEU A 713 34.59 7.58 4.72
N THR A 714 35.72 6.90 4.94
CA THR A 714 35.79 5.62 5.63
C THR A 714 36.55 5.71 6.96
N SER A 715 37.27 6.79 7.21
CA SER A 715 38.03 6.99 8.46
C SER A 715 37.55 8.22 9.23
N LEU A 716 37.69 8.17 10.55
CA LEU A 716 37.33 9.26 11.44
C LEU A 716 38.23 10.48 11.22
N GLU A 717 39.52 10.25 10.90
CA GLU A 717 40.48 11.32 10.63
C GLU A 717 40.10 12.11 9.36
N ASP A 718 39.68 11.42 8.30
CA ASP A 718 39.24 12.06 7.06
C ASP A 718 37.96 12.86 7.26
N ILE A 719 37.04 12.31 8.09
CA ILE A 719 35.77 12.97 8.45
C ILE A 719 36.08 14.27 9.23
N ASN A 720 36.94 14.22 10.23
CA ASN A 720 37.32 15.39 11.00
C ASN A 720 38.00 16.44 10.12
N SER A 721 38.94 16.03 9.25
CA SER A 721 39.60 16.92 8.31
C SER A 721 38.61 17.61 7.36
N PHE A 722 37.61 16.91 6.90
CA PHE A 722 36.54 17.49 6.08
C PHE A 722 35.70 18.50 6.87
N VAL A 723 35.30 18.14 8.10
CA VAL A 723 34.53 19.03 8.99
C VAL A 723 35.32 20.29 9.36
N ASP A 724 36.61 20.18 9.62
CA ASP A 724 37.46 21.33 9.85
C ASP A 724 37.49 22.29 8.65
N LYS A 725 37.35 21.76 7.42
CA LYS A 725 37.30 22.58 6.19
C LYS A 725 35.97 23.28 6.01
N VAL A 726 34.82 22.54 6.21
CA VAL A 726 33.51 23.08 5.85
C VAL A 726 32.77 23.72 7.03
N GLY A 727 33.19 23.42 8.28
CA GLY A 727 32.52 23.85 9.52
C GLY A 727 31.25 23.06 9.85
N PHE A 728 30.80 23.22 11.08
CA PHE A 728 29.47 22.72 11.51
C PHE A 728 28.36 23.72 11.15
N PRO A 729 27.13 23.29 10.95
CA PRO A 729 26.65 21.88 11.00
C PRO A 729 26.97 21.10 9.73
N VAL A 730 27.04 19.77 9.87
CA VAL A 730 27.20 18.84 8.76
C VAL A 730 26.06 17.83 8.73
N LEU A 731 25.69 17.41 7.53
CA LEU A 731 24.74 16.30 7.31
C LEU A 731 25.53 15.01 7.11
N VAL A 732 25.22 14.01 7.91
CA VAL A 732 25.87 12.69 7.86
C VAL A 732 24.87 11.64 7.38
N ARG A 733 25.27 10.86 6.37
CA ARG A 733 24.46 9.84 5.73
C ARG A 733 25.26 8.55 5.59
N PRO A 734 24.84 7.43 6.20
CA PRO A 734 25.44 6.13 5.90
C PRO A 734 25.21 5.75 4.44
N SER A 735 26.24 5.25 3.75
CA SER A 735 26.12 4.84 2.34
C SER A 735 25.28 3.58 2.12
N TYR A 736 25.09 2.77 3.17
CA TYR A 736 24.30 1.58 3.14
C TYR A 736 23.41 1.48 4.39
N VAL A 737 22.12 1.48 4.19
CA VAL A 737 21.14 1.40 5.26
C VAL A 737 20.32 0.13 5.12
N LEU A 738 20.62 -0.86 5.97
CA LEU A 738 19.67 -1.91 6.30
C LEU A 738 18.70 -1.34 7.33
N SER A 739 17.44 -1.13 6.90
CA SER A 739 16.32 -0.74 7.75
C SER A 739 16.49 0.50 8.65
N GLY A 740 16.53 1.70 8.04
CA GLY A 740 16.14 2.92 8.75
C GLY A 740 17.17 3.60 9.65
N ALA A 741 18.48 3.40 9.42
CA ALA A 741 19.46 4.29 10.02
C ALA A 741 19.41 5.65 9.32
N ALA A 742 18.94 6.64 10.06
CA ALA A 742 18.59 7.96 9.67
C ALA A 742 19.79 8.80 9.19
N MET A 743 19.56 9.66 8.22
CA MET A 743 20.41 10.85 8.04
C MET A 743 20.33 11.69 9.31
N ASN A 744 21.42 12.35 9.68
CA ASN A 744 21.41 13.24 10.83
C ASN A 744 22.21 14.52 10.56
N VAL A 745 21.69 15.64 11.06
CA VAL A 745 22.41 16.90 11.09
C VAL A 745 23.16 16.97 12.41
N CYS A 746 24.50 17.06 12.34
CA CYS A 746 25.35 17.16 13.51
C CYS A 746 25.82 18.63 13.64
N SER A 747 25.50 19.25 14.77
CA SER A 747 25.79 20.65 15.04
C SER A 747 27.15 20.84 15.74
N ASN A 748 27.76 19.77 16.22
CA ASN A 748 29.02 19.76 16.92
C ASN A 748 29.73 18.42 16.85
N GLN A 749 31.00 18.40 17.31
CA GLN A 749 31.84 17.20 17.27
C GLN A 749 31.27 16.02 18.09
N GLU A 750 30.66 16.29 19.24
CA GLU A 750 30.11 15.26 20.12
C GLU A 750 28.91 14.53 19.47
N GLU A 751 28.02 15.28 18.82
CA GLU A 751 26.91 14.71 18.06
C GLU A 751 27.40 13.88 16.87
N LEU A 752 28.42 14.37 16.16
CA LEU A 752 29.02 13.66 15.05
C LEU A 752 29.62 12.31 15.49
N GLU A 753 30.41 12.29 16.55
CA GLU A 753 31.02 11.07 17.07
C GLU A 753 29.97 10.06 17.56
N ARG A 754 28.95 10.54 18.27
CA ARG A 754 27.84 9.68 18.73
C ARG A 754 27.10 9.06 17.54
N PHE A 755 26.84 9.85 16.50
CA PHE A 755 26.15 9.34 15.32
C PHE A 755 27.01 8.36 14.52
N LEU A 756 28.29 8.63 14.36
CA LEU A 756 29.24 7.74 13.68
C LEU A 756 29.42 6.41 14.42
N GLN A 757 29.37 6.40 15.74
CA GLN A 757 29.38 5.14 16.53
C GLN A 757 28.13 4.30 16.26
N LEU A 758 26.97 4.91 16.17
CA LEU A 758 25.72 4.23 15.81
C LEU A 758 25.77 3.71 14.38
N ALA A 759 26.25 4.51 13.44
CA ALA A 759 26.39 4.15 12.03
C ALA A 759 27.45 3.06 11.79
N ALA A 760 28.57 3.09 12.52
CA ALA A 760 29.64 2.08 12.45
C ALA A 760 29.18 0.70 12.94
N ASN A 761 28.26 0.63 13.89
CA ASN A 761 27.62 -0.62 14.32
C ASN A 761 26.74 -1.23 13.23
N VAL A 762 26.27 -0.42 12.29
CA VAL A 762 25.38 -0.86 11.19
C VAL A 762 26.20 -1.29 9.95
N SER A 763 27.37 -0.70 9.69
CA SER A 763 28.18 -1.09 8.52
C SER A 763 29.66 -0.76 8.68
N LYS A 764 30.47 -1.75 8.99
CA LYS A 764 31.94 -1.63 9.07
C LYS A 764 32.66 -1.56 7.71
N LYS A 765 31.97 -1.72 6.59
CA LYS A 765 32.58 -1.88 5.25
C LYS A 765 32.21 -0.79 4.24
N HIS A 766 31.28 0.10 4.57
CA HIS A 766 30.79 1.10 3.61
C HIS A 766 31.11 2.51 4.06
N PRO A 767 31.46 3.42 3.13
CA PRO A 767 31.77 4.80 3.47
C PRO A 767 30.55 5.54 4.03
N VAL A 768 30.82 6.55 4.86
CA VAL A 768 29.81 7.50 5.34
C VAL A 768 29.92 8.75 4.45
N VAL A 769 28.83 9.22 3.92
CA VAL A 769 28.77 10.49 3.19
C VAL A 769 28.55 11.61 4.20
N VAL A 770 29.46 12.54 4.25
CA VAL A 770 29.37 13.76 5.04
C VAL A 770 29.27 14.94 4.08
N SER A 771 28.29 15.81 4.29
CA SER A 771 28.08 16.99 3.47
C SER A 771 27.87 18.24 4.31
N GLN A 772 28.27 19.38 3.77
CA GLN A 772 27.99 20.69 4.36
C GLN A 772 26.47 20.88 4.47
N PHE A 773 26.00 21.28 5.64
CA PHE A 773 24.60 21.65 5.86
C PHE A 773 24.47 23.19 5.83
N ILE A 774 23.57 23.72 5.01
CA ILE A 774 23.41 25.16 4.80
C ILE A 774 22.20 25.64 5.60
N GLU A 775 22.44 26.16 6.78
CA GLU A 775 21.39 26.65 7.66
C GLU A 775 20.62 27.83 7.07
N HIS A 776 19.30 27.85 7.35
CA HIS A 776 18.37 28.89 6.93
C HIS A 776 18.30 29.10 5.41
N ALA A 777 18.73 28.13 4.62
CA ALA A 777 18.45 28.08 3.20
C ALA A 777 16.99 27.72 2.93
N LYS A 778 16.40 28.32 1.92
CA LYS A 778 15.10 27.90 1.39
C LYS A 778 15.30 26.64 0.57
N GLU A 779 14.39 25.69 0.71
CA GLU A 779 14.32 24.54 -0.15
C GLU A 779 13.30 24.78 -1.26
N VAL A 780 13.70 24.46 -2.49
CA VAL A 780 12.90 24.69 -3.69
C VAL A 780 12.95 23.46 -4.56
N GLU A 781 11.82 23.06 -5.08
CA GLU A 781 11.71 21.91 -6.00
C GLU A 781 11.31 22.39 -7.39
N MET A 782 11.81 21.69 -8.40
CA MET A 782 11.33 21.82 -9.76
C MET A 782 10.91 20.47 -10.30
N ASP A 783 9.61 20.29 -10.48
CA ASP A 783 9.03 19.18 -11.21
C ASP A 783 8.91 19.53 -12.68
N ALA A 784 9.35 18.64 -13.56
CA ALA A 784 9.40 18.98 -14.97
C ALA A 784 9.27 17.75 -15.87
N VAL A 785 8.96 18.03 -17.13
CA VAL A 785 9.00 17.08 -18.25
C VAL A 785 9.93 17.62 -19.31
N ALA A 786 10.86 16.81 -19.78
CA ALA A 786 11.76 17.16 -20.87
C ALA A 786 11.68 16.16 -22.03
N GLN A 787 12.06 16.60 -23.22
CA GLN A 787 12.23 15.77 -24.41
C GLN A 787 13.60 16.05 -25.01
N ASN A 788 14.45 15.03 -25.10
CA ASN A 788 15.81 15.12 -25.62
C ASN A 788 16.62 16.26 -24.99
N GLY A 789 16.50 16.41 -23.65
CA GLY A 789 17.18 17.46 -22.88
C GLY A 789 16.53 18.86 -22.96
N GLU A 790 15.44 19.03 -23.67
CA GLU A 790 14.68 20.28 -23.73
C GLU A 790 13.46 20.23 -22.80
N ILE A 791 13.35 21.17 -21.86
CA ILE A 791 12.22 21.24 -20.93
C ILE A 791 10.93 21.64 -21.67
N ILE A 792 9.91 20.78 -21.62
CA ILE A 792 8.61 20.99 -22.22
C ILE A 792 7.65 21.67 -21.24
N ALA A 793 7.58 21.18 -20.01
CA ALA A 793 6.74 21.74 -18.94
C ALA A 793 7.50 21.70 -17.63
N TYR A 794 7.22 22.66 -16.74
CA TYR A 794 7.85 22.71 -15.42
C TYR A 794 6.95 23.39 -14.40
N ALA A 795 7.16 23.05 -13.12
CA ALA A 795 6.58 23.72 -11.96
C ALA A 795 7.69 23.93 -10.94
N ILE A 796 7.84 25.16 -10.43
CA ILE A 796 8.77 25.50 -9.35
C ILE A 796 7.94 25.71 -8.09
N SER A 797 8.18 24.92 -7.07
CA SER A 797 7.51 24.95 -5.78
C SER A 797 8.47 25.39 -4.68
N GLU A 798 7.96 26.11 -3.70
CA GLU A 798 8.73 26.63 -2.56
C GLU A 798 8.25 25.93 -1.28
N HIS A 799 9.18 25.48 -0.44
CA HIS A 799 8.87 25.01 0.91
C HIS A 799 8.65 26.19 1.85
N ILE A 800 7.68 26.05 2.76
CA ILE A 800 7.45 27.05 3.81
C ILE A 800 8.53 26.94 4.88
N GLU A 801 8.93 25.72 5.22
CA GLU A 801 10.01 25.40 6.15
C GLU A 801 11.36 25.65 5.49
N PHE A 802 12.37 25.96 6.31
CA PHE A 802 13.77 26.01 5.85
C PHE A 802 14.37 24.61 5.71
N ALA A 803 15.49 24.50 4.99
CA ALA A 803 16.25 23.27 4.87
C ALA A 803 16.53 22.62 6.23
N GLY A 804 16.37 21.31 6.30
CA GLY A 804 16.46 20.52 7.53
C GLY A 804 15.18 19.77 7.88
N VAL A 805 14.06 20.10 7.24
CA VAL A 805 12.85 19.28 7.20
C VAL A 805 12.79 18.58 5.85
N HIS A 806 12.60 17.27 5.86
CA HIS A 806 12.53 16.49 4.61
C HIS A 806 11.46 17.05 3.66
N SER A 807 11.77 17.13 2.36
CA SER A 807 10.86 17.68 1.34
C SER A 807 9.45 17.04 1.33
N GLY A 808 9.39 15.75 1.64
CA GLY A 808 8.11 15.03 1.80
C GLY A 808 7.27 15.44 2.99
N ASP A 809 7.88 16.04 4.02
CA ASP A 809 7.22 16.48 5.26
C ASP A 809 6.92 17.99 5.25
N ALA A 810 7.63 18.73 4.40
CA ALA A 810 7.47 20.16 4.28
C ALA A 810 6.10 20.55 3.68
N THR A 811 5.62 21.71 4.10
CA THR A 811 4.48 22.38 3.48
C THR A 811 4.95 23.05 2.19
N ILE A 812 4.37 22.69 1.07
CA ILE A 812 4.75 23.19 -0.25
C ILE A 812 3.71 24.18 -0.75
N GLN A 813 4.17 25.30 -1.26
CA GLN A 813 3.33 26.29 -1.95
C GLN A 813 3.72 26.43 -3.42
N PHE A 814 2.71 26.56 -4.27
CA PHE A 814 2.87 26.71 -5.70
C PHE A 814 1.81 27.67 -6.29
N PRO A 815 2.20 28.68 -7.10
CA PRO A 815 3.57 29.07 -7.42
C PRO A 815 4.32 29.67 -6.21
N PRO A 816 5.67 29.77 -6.26
CA PRO A 816 6.45 30.29 -5.15
C PRO A 816 6.08 31.74 -4.84
N GLN A 817 5.99 32.09 -3.56
CA GLN A 817 5.52 33.40 -3.09
C GLN A 817 6.63 34.29 -2.56
N LYS A 818 7.72 33.70 -2.07
CA LYS A 818 8.83 34.42 -1.42
C LYS A 818 10.17 34.28 -2.13
N LEU A 819 10.20 33.65 -3.30
CA LEU A 819 11.42 33.60 -4.12
C LEU A 819 11.57 34.87 -4.92
N TYR A 820 12.81 35.39 -4.98
CA TYR A 820 13.13 36.47 -5.90
C TYR A 820 13.03 36.01 -7.37
N VAL A 821 12.65 36.91 -8.26
CA VAL A 821 12.56 36.59 -9.70
C VAL A 821 13.91 36.11 -10.23
N GLU A 822 15.03 36.67 -9.74
CA GLU A 822 16.37 36.21 -10.12
C GLU A 822 16.67 34.80 -9.66
N THR A 823 16.23 34.39 -8.47
CA THR A 823 16.33 33.01 -7.99
C THR A 823 15.60 32.05 -8.94
N VAL A 824 14.36 32.38 -9.32
CA VAL A 824 13.57 31.59 -10.27
C VAL A 824 14.24 31.48 -11.63
N ARG A 825 14.83 32.59 -12.12
CA ARG A 825 15.56 32.60 -13.42
C ARG A 825 16.80 31.71 -13.38
N ARG A 826 17.57 31.76 -12.28
CA ARG A 826 18.74 30.91 -12.08
C ARG A 826 18.38 29.44 -12.00
N ILE A 827 17.36 29.09 -11.22
CA ILE A 827 16.84 27.71 -11.15
C ILE A 827 16.48 27.20 -12.55
N LYS A 828 15.74 27.99 -13.33
CA LYS A 828 15.37 27.62 -14.71
C LYS A 828 16.57 27.41 -15.62
N ARG A 829 17.62 28.24 -15.48
CA ARG A 829 18.87 28.09 -16.25
C ARG A 829 19.59 26.81 -15.85
N ILE A 830 19.81 26.60 -14.55
CA ILE A 830 20.46 25.39 -14.02
C ILE A 830 19.73 24.13 -14.45
N SER A 831 18.40 24.12 -14.32
CA SER A 831 17.59 22.97 -14.72
C SER A 831 17.76 22.62 -16.20
N ARG A 832 17.86 23.64 -17.08
CA ARG A 832 18.10 23.41 -18.52
C ARG A 832 19.47 22.80 -18.80
N GLU A 833 20.50 23.26 -18.10
CA GLU A 833 21.84 22.70 -18.25
C GLU A 833 21.91 21.24 -17.78
N ILE A 834 21.27 20.91 -16.66
CA ILE A 834 21.17 19.54 -16.15
C ILE A 834 20.37 18.66 -17.11
N ALA A 835 19.20 19.14 -17.58
CA ALA A 835 18.37 18.39 -18.51
C ALA A 835 19.10 18.05 -19.80
N LYS A 836 19.89 18.99 -20.34
CA LYS A 836 20.74 18.77 -21.52
C LYS A 836 21.86 17.79 -21.23
N ALA A 837 22.60 17.98 -20.10
CA ALA A 837 23.75 17.16 -19.74
C ALA A 837 23.37 15.67 -19.56
N LEU A 838 22.17 15.40 -19.04
CA LEU A 838 21.63 14.06 -18.85
C LEU A 838 20.74 13.58 -20.01
N ASN A 839 20.54 14.42 -21.03
CA ASN A 839 19.65 14.15 -22.17
C ASN A 839 18.29 13.61 -21.76
N ILE A 840 17.64 14.29 -20.79
CA ILE A 840 16.41 13.82 -20.16
C ILE A 840 15.26 13.75 -21.18
N SER A 841 14.55 12.63 -21.18
CA SER A 841 13.29 12.43 -21.93
C SER A 841 12.26 11.76 -21.04
N GLY A 842 11.33 12.53 -20.48
CA GLY A 842 10.33 12.08 -19.54
C GLY A 842 10.24 12.95 -18.28
N PRO A 843 9.66 12.43 -17.20
CA PRO A 843 9.50 13.19 -15.96
C PRO A 843 10.81 13.24 -15.17
N PHE A 844 11.04 14.36 -14.50
CA PHE A 844 12.16 14.51 -13.57
C PHE A 844 11.87 15.57 -12.51
N ASN A 845 12.61 15.50 -11.41
CA ASN A 845 12.55 16.43 -10.30
C ASN A 845 13.96 16.84 -9.91
N ILE A 846 14.16 18.13 -9.61
CA ILE A 846 15.41 18.65 -9.08
C ILE A 846 15.12 19.40 -7.78
N GLN A 847 15.92 19.14 -6.75
CA GLN A 847 15.86 19.85 -5.47
C GLN A 847 17.02 20.81 -5.32
N TYR A 848 16.72 22.00 -4.82
CA TYR A 848 17.64 23.11 -4.67
C TYR A 848 17.64 23.68 -3.26
N LEU A 849 18.80 24.16 -2.84
CA LEU A 849 18.93 25.11 -1.74
C LEU A 849 19.15 26.50 -2.30
N ALA A 850 18.40 27.46 -1.78
CA ALA A 850 18.53 28.87 -2.17
C ALA A 850 18.76 29.76 -0.93
N LYS A 851 19.89 30.48 -0.90
CA LYS A 851 20.22 31.45 0.14
C LYS A 851 20.77 32.70 -0.52
N ASP A 852 20.12 33.83 -0.32
CA ASP A 852 20.54 35.14 -0.85
C ASP A 852 20.86 35.14 -2.37
N ASN A 853 20.04 34.43 -3.17
CA ASN A 853 20.27 34.18 -4.60
C ASN A 853 21.44 33.23 -4.93
N ASP A 854 22.15 32.70 -3.96
CA ASP A 854 23.07 31.60 -4.16
C ASP A 854 22.25 30.29 -4.21
N ILE A 855 22.45 29.49 -5.25
CA ILE A 855 21.65 28.29 -5.53
C ILE A 855 22.57 27.10 -5.62
N LYS A 856 22.28 26.08 -4.82
CA LYS A 856 22.98 24.81 -4.84
C LYS A 856 22.02 23.67 -5.16
N VAL A 857 22.46 22.74 -5.99
CA VAL A 857 21.69 21.53 -6.34
C VAL A 857 21.93 20.47 -5.28
N ILE A 858 20.84 19.90 -4.75
CA ILE A 858 20.90 18.77 -3.81
C ILE A 858 20.93 17.46 -4.58
N GLU A 859 19.92 17.26 -5.44
CA GLU A 859 19.73 16.00 -6.19
C GLU A 859 18.88 16.22 -7.44
N CYS A 860 18.99 15.28 -8.37
CA CYS A 860 18.14 15.19 -9.55
C CYS A 860 17.59 13.78 -9.66
N ASN A 861 16.27 13.64 -9.61
CA ASN A 861 15.57 12.37 -9.72
C ASN A 861 15.01 12.24 -11.13
N LEU A 862 15.49 11.27 -11.93
CA LEU A 862 15.02 11.05 -13.31
C LEU A 862 13.76 10.17 -13.34
N ARG A 863 12.78 10.57 -12.56
CA ARG A 863 11.49 9.93 -12.38
C ARG A 863 10.48 10.95 -11.87
N ALA A 864 9.21 10.56 -11.86
CA ALA A 864 8.18 11.34 -11.18
C ALA A 864 8.50 11.47 -9.68
N SER A 865 8.18 12.62 -9.12
CA SER A 865 8.25 12.91 -7.69
C SER A 865 6.88 12.82 -7.03
N ARG A 866 6.84 12.91 -5.71
CA ARG A 866 5.58 12.94 -4.94
C ARG A 866 4.72 14.16 -5.24
N SER A 867 5.31 15.27 -5.66
CA SER A 867 4.60 16.52 -5.98
C SER A 867 3.95 16.54 -7.37
N PHE A 868 4.21 15.56 -8.24
CA PHE A 868 3.63 15.51 -9.58
C PHE A 868 2.09 15.58 -9.62
N PRO A 869 1.34 14.82 -8.77
CA PRO A 869 -0.12 14.98 -8.72
C PRO A 869 -0.55 16.40 -8.31
N PHE A 870 0.11 16.97 -7.30
CA PHE A 870 -0.17 18.31 -6.79
C PHE A 870 0.05 19.37 -7.87
N VAL A 871 1.23 19.44 -8.46
CA VAL A 871 1.54 20.45 -9.49
C VAL A 871 0.68 20.28 -10.72
N SER A 872 0.38 19.05 -11.14
CA SER A 872 -0.49 18.75 -12.26
C SER A 872 -1.91 19.28 -12.05
N LYS A 873 -2.48 19.05 -10.87
CA LYS A 873 -3.84 19.50 -10.52
C LYS A 873 -3.93 21.02 -10.35
N VAL A 874 -2.92 21.63 -9.71
CA VAL A 874 -2.87 23.09 -9.54
C VAL A 874 -2.73 23.80 -10.89
N LEU A 875 -1.85 23.31 -11.78
CA LEU A 875 -1.70 23.87 -13.13
C LEU A 875 -2.82 23.51 -14.11
N LYS A 876 -3.60 22.45 -13.78
CA LYS A 876 -4.54 21.82 -14.73
C LYS A 876 -3.81 21.36 -16.01
N ILE A 877 -2.64 20.81 -15.87
CA ILE A 877 -1.80 20.20 -16.90
C ILE A 877 -1.32 18.85 -16.37
N ASN A 878 -1.70 17.78 -17.02
CA ASN A 878 -1.25 16.46 -16.62
C ASN A 878 0.20 16.20 -17.06
N PHE A 879 1.15 16.38 -16.14
CA PHE A 879 2.57 16.20 -16.40
C PHE A 879 2.93 14.76 -16.76
N ILE A 880 2.21 13.77 -16.24
CA ILE A 880 2.46 12.37 -16.58
C ILE A 880 1.92 12.03 -17.96
N GLU A 881 0.81 12.59 -18.38
CA GLU A 881 0.33 12.45 -19.77
C GLU A 881 1.37 13.01 -20.77
N LEU A 882 1.89 14.22 -20.51
CA LEU A 882 2.95 14.81 -21.33
C LEU A 882 4.21 13.93 -21.32
N ALA A 883 4.66 13.51 -20.14
CA ALA A 883 5.84 12.66 -20.00
C ALA A 883 5.68 11.32 -20.73
N THR A 884 4.51 10.70 -20.63
CA THR A 884 4.24 9.41 -21.30
C THR A 884 4.27 9.58 -22.83
N LYS A 885 3.69 10.64 -23.36
CA LYS A 885 3.77 10.96 -24.81
C LYS A 885 5.21 11.15 -25.26
N VAL A 886 6.01 11.88 -24.48
CA VAL A 886 7.46 12.05 -24.72
C VAL A 886 8.17 10.71 -24.74
N MET A 887 7.94 9.86 -23.73
CA MET A 887 8.56 8.54 -23.63
C MET A 887 8.16 7.60 -24.78
N LEU A 888 6.96 7.76 -25.34
CA LEU A 888 6.49 7.04 -26.54
C LEU A 888 7.05 7.63 -27.85
N GLY A 889 7.86 8.69 -27.77
CA GLY A 889 8.42 9.35 -28.96
C GLY A 889 7.41 10.20 -29.75
N LEU A 890 6.27 10.51 -29.16
CA LEU A 890 5.23 11.32 -29.80
C LEU A 890 5.56 12.82 -29.74
N PRO A 891 5.11 13.61 -30.71
CA PRO A 891 5.24 15.07 -30.65
C PRO A 891 4.38 15.65 -29.53
N VAL A 892 4.98 16.52 -28.73
CA VAL A 892 4.31 17.18 -27.60
C VAL A 892 4.43 18.69 -27.75
N GLU A 893 3.30 19.40 -27.70
CA GLU A 893 3.27 20.84 -27.67
C GLU A 893 3.61 21.37 -26.25
N LYS A 894 4.39 22.45 -26.19
CA LYS A 894 4.66 23.11 -24.92
C LYS A 894 3.39 23.80 -24.42
N PRO A 895 2.98 23.55 -23.16
CA PRO A 895 1.83 24.25 -22.61
C PRO A 895 2.08 25.77 -22.58
N GLU A 896 1.11 26.56 -23.03
CA GLU A 896 1.21 28.02 -23.07
C GLU A 896 1.06 28.71 -21.70
N LYS A 897 0.61 27.98 -20.67
CA LYS A 897 0.39 28.54 -19.32
C LYS A 897 1.66 29.03 -18.66
N ASN A 898 1.64 30.28 -18.26
CA ASN A 898 2.71 30.89 -17.48
C ASN A 898 2.38 30.81 -15.97
N LEU A 899 3.38 30.48 -15.15
CA LEU A 899 3.24 30.42 -13.68
C LEU A 899 2.74 31.74 -13.06
N PHE A 900 3.09 32.86 -13.66
CA PHE A 900 2.67 34.19 -13.21
C PHE A 900 1.23 34.58 -13.58
N GLU A 901 0.53 33.73 -14.34
CA GLU A 901 -0.88 33.94 -14.77
C GLU A 901 -1.89 33.22 -13.85
N LEU A 902 -1.41 32.47 -12.85
CA LEU A 902 -2.29 31.87 -11.84
C LEU A 902 -2.78 32.94 -10.87
N ASP A 903 -4.09 33.06 -10.74
CA ASP A 903 -4.79 33.95 -9.80
C ASP A 903 -5.09 33.32 -8.44
N TYR A 904 -4.49 32.17 -8.18
CA TYR A 904 -4.59 31.40 -6.94
C TYR A 904 -3.25 30.74 -6.56
N VAL A 905 -3.18 30.29 -5.32
CA VAL A 905 -2.03 29.56 -4.78
C VAL A 905 -2.48 28.20 -4.30
N GLY A 906 -1.82 27.16 -4.78
CA GLY A 906 -1.97 25.82 -4.24
C GLY A 906 -1.06 25.60 -3.04
N ILE A 907 -1.57 24.96 -2.00
CA ILE A 907 -0.82 24.55 -0.81
C ILE A 907 -0.98 23.05 -0.64
N LYS A 908 0.13 22.37 -0.45
CA LYS A 908 0.20 20.97 -0.05
C LYS A 908 0.75 20.89 1.37
N ALA A 909 0.01 20.27 2.28
CA ALA A 909 0.43 20.03 3.66
C ALA A 909 0.51 18.53 3.94
N SER A 910 1.48 18.13 4.73
CA SER A 910 1.74 16.73 5.06
C SER A 910 0.86 16.28 6.23
N GLN A 911 0.45 15.01 6.19
CA GLN A 911 -0.27 14.32 7.24
C GLN A 911 0.70 13.42 8.02
N PHE A 912 0.67 13.52 9.34
CA PHE A 912 1.46 12.70 10.25
C PHE A 912 0.58 11.77 11.08
N SER A 913 1.09 10.61 11.42
CA SER A 913 0.40 9.59 12.23
C SER A 913 1.10 9.29 13.56
N PHE A 914 1.80 10.26 14.14
CA PHE A 914 2.51 10.08 15.42
C PHE A 914 1.59 9.64 16.56
N ASN A 915 0.33 10.03 16.56
CA ASN A 915 -0.67 9.59 17.54
C ASN A 915 -0.95 8.08 17.50
N ARG A 916 -0.60 7.41 16.40
CA ARG A 916 -0.70 5.94 16.23
C ARG A 916 0.60 5.22 16.64
N LEU A 917 1.71 5.92 16.67
CA LEU A 917 3.05 5.39 16.90
C LEU A 917 3.51 5.75 18.32
N GLN A 918 3.16 4.91 19.28
CA GLN A 918 3.48 5.14 20.69
C GLN A 918 4.99 5.34 20.88
N LYS A 919 5.36 6.34 21.69
CA LYS A 919 6.74 6.72 22.02
C LYS A 919 7.57 7.23 20.83
N ALA A 920 7.00 7.38 19.63
CA ALA A 920 7.72 7.96 18.50
C ALA A 920 8.01 9.44 18.76
N ASP A 921 9.25 9.88 18.46
CA ASP A 921 9.62 11.28 18.53
C ASP A 921 8.93 12.07 17.39
N PRO A 922 8.11 13.09 17.68
CA PRO A 922 7.40 13.87 16.68
C PRO A 922 8.24 14.99 16.05
N VAL A 923 9.49 15.15 16.43
CA VAL A 923 10.37 16.19 15.88
C VAL A 923 10.70 15.87 14.43
N LEU A 924 10.36 16.78 13.52
CA LEU A 924 10.65 16.64 12.09
C LEU A 924 12.13 16.93 11.83
N GLY A 925 12.71 16.16 10.95
CA GLY A 925 14.11 16.25 10.58
C GLY A 925 14.34 15.97 9.09
N VAL A 926 15.54 15.58 8.77
CA VAL A 926 15.96 15.28 7.39
C VAL A 926 15.44 13.95 6.87
N ASP A 927 14.91 13.10 7.76
CA ASP A 927 14.21 11.87 7.40
C ASP A 927 12.71 12.08 7.35
N MET A 928 12.08 11.45 6.38
CA MET A 928 10.65 11.56 6.18
C MET A 928 9.85 10.76 7.20
N ALA A 929 8.79 11.38 7.74
CA ALA A 929 7.88 10.81 8.73
C ALA A 929 6.39 10.88 8.33
N SER A 930 6.02 11.68 7.32
CA SER A 930 4.63 11.84 6.90
C SER A 930 4.08 10.57 6.23
N THR A 931 2.78 10.30 6.48
CA THR A 931 2.06 9.16 5.93
C THR A 931 1.19 9.51 4.74
N GLY A 932 0.85 10.76 4.55
CA GLY A 932 0.02 11.24 3.46
C GLY A 932 0.06 12.75 3.32
N GLU A 933 -0.80 13.30 2.47
CA GLU A 933 -0.85 14.72 2.18
C GLU A 933 -2.26 15.21 1.85
N VAL A 934 -2.50 16.49 2.07
CA VAL A 934 -3.71 17.19 1.66
C VAL A 934 -3.35 18.41 0.83
N GLY A 935 -4.26 18.82 -0.04
CA GLY A 935 -4.13 20.00 -0.86
C GLY A 935 -5.27 20.97 -0.66
N CYS A 936 -4.95 22.27 -0.80
CA CYS A 936 -5.91 23.35 -0.86
C CYS A 936 -5.53 24.25 -2.03
N ILE A 937 -6.52 24.64 -2.80
CA ILE A 937 -6.36 25.52 -3.98
C ILE A 937 -7.28 26.73 -3.82
#